data_abe68e252a44a52a58378ddad03fbb7f
#
_entry.id   abe68e252a44a52a58378ddad03fbb7f
#
_cell.length_a   1.000
_cell.length_b   1.000
_cell.length_c   1.000
_cell.angle_alpha   90.00
_cell.angle_beta   90.00
_cell.angle_gamma   90.00
#
_symmetry.space_group_name_H-M   'P 1'
#
loop_
_entity.id
_entity.type
_entity.pdbx_description
1 polymer ?
#
loop_
_entity_poly.entity_id
_entity_poly.type
_entity_poly.pdbx_seq_one_letter_code
_entity_poly.pdbx_strand_id
1 'polypeptide(L)'
;MQTTPHRTPSRHARRSAAALITAALIACLLSWAGGSPAQAAPGDGSVSDPNITYVGRWDTGTGTAAVPGWTGAYLQTAFTGTTVKVKARDAVNLYVSIDGGSDVFYAGVRGTVNLTPRPLSPGTHTLRISYRSGDTVFQGLVLDSGARTVSANTPSQLVEFVGDSITAGALTDRLALDSYAWKTGEQLGMRHTQIARSGYCLVARSGCTGLSTQFFKTSSTGNQDWDFSRYRANAVVVNLGTNDIGHGVTGAAFQSAYTALLRDIRAKYPNAHLFAVQTLKKRYVTETKAAVGARTNSGDSKVHYVDTTGWLTDGTDYEDGNGHPNEAGHTKFANRLSPVISARLAGTATNSARAAAPGQPGDPNIKFVGRWDTQSSATAYTPYWAGAYYRTGFTGRTVKLKQRGTIDFWARIDNGPVKFYDDVKGTVNLTPSPLAAGNHTLQVNYQVVAGSYRGDAIFQGLVLDSGATTFAPSAPGKLIEFVGDSITVGTTSSQNARTAYGWLIGERLGTEHTQIAQGGACLVAAADGCVGLEQQFGKLNPNAATPAWNFSRYQANAVVINLGTNDVGHGVSSTQFQSAYSSLLRKVRAAYPQAWIFALETFRGRYVPQTEAAVRAAVSGGDSRVSFVDTTGWLGSGDLTDSVHPNDKGHRVIADRLAPIISARIGS
;
A
#
# COMPACT_ATOMS: atom_id res chain seq x y z
N MET A 1 83.87 -19.27 -15.50
CA MET A 1 84.45 -19.67 -16.81
C MET A 1 83.25 -20.02 -17.68
N GLN A 2 82.92 -19.13 -18.53
CA GLN A 2 82.98 -19.21 -20.00
C GLN A 2 82.16 -20.36 -20.56
N THR A 3 81.21 -20.24 -21.49
CA THR A 3 80.85 -19.20 -22.42
C THR A 3 79.59 -19.69 -23.16
N THR A 4 78.73 -18.80 -23.46
CA THR A 4 77.71 -18.85 -24.56
C THR A 4 78.43 -19.04 -25.93
N PRO A 5 77.78 -19.27 -27.10
CA PRO A 5 76.55 -18.66 -27.57
C PRO A 5 75.78 -19.40 -28.71
N HIS A 6 74.60 -18.84 -29.02
CA HIS A 6 73.97 -18.55 -30.33
C HIS A 6 73.62 -19.69 -31.31
N ARG A 7 72.48 -19.80 -31.97
CA ARG A 7 71.72 -18.88 -32.85
C ARG A 7 70.49 -19.61 -33.39
N THR A 8 69.38 -18.89 -33.49
CA THR A 8 68.26 -19.08 -34.46
C THR A 8 68.74 -18.97 -35.92
N PRO A 9 67.99 -19.21 -37.01
CA PRO A 9 66.54 -19.10 -37.18
C PRO A 9 65.86 -19.95 -38.30
N SER A 10 64.53 -19.69 -38.42
CA SER A 10 63.71 -19.54 -39.64
C SER A 10 63.06 -20.75 -40.36
N ARG A 11 61.77 -20.68 -40.36
CA ARG A 11 60.80 -20.40 -41.47
C ARG A 11 60.36 -21.51 -42.41
N HIS A 12 59.07 -21.54 -42.64
CA HIS A 12 58.22 -21.93 -43.77
C HIS A 12 57.74 -23.39 -43.79
N ALA A 13 56.49 -23.60 -43.63
CA ALA A 13 55.29 -23.34 -44.42
C ALA A 13 54.83 -24.52 -45.25
N ARG A 14 53.53 -24.74 -45.10
CA ARG A 14 52.56 -25.32 -46.07
C ARG A 14 52.16 -26.79 -46.01
N ARG A 15 50.87 -26.91 -45.63
CA ARG A 15 49.76 -27.56 -46.40
C ARG A 15 49.72 -29.10 -46.53
N SER A 16 48.64 -29.67 -46.06
CA SER A 16 47.53 -30.27 -46.73
C SER A 16 47.18 -31.71 -46.26
N ALA A 17 45.93 -31.82 -45.85
CA ALA A 17 44.90 -32.75 -46.24
C ALA A 17 44.98 -34.25 -45.86
N ALA A 18 43.89 -34.57 -45.09
CA ALA A 18 42.93 -35.65 -45.36
C ALA A 18 43.27 -37.12 -45.02
N ALA A 19 42.32 -37.59 -44.27
CA ALA A 19 41.52 -38.82 -44.37
C ALA A 19 41.69 -39.92 -43.32
N LEU A 20 40.59 -40.07 -42.57
CA LEU A 20 39.89 -41.30 -42.13
C LEU A 20 40.73 -42.57 -41.93
N ILE A 21 40.58 -43.23 -40.75
CA ILE A 21 40.02 -44.57 -40.61
C ILE A 21 39.76 -44.88 -39.09
N THR A 22 38.61 -45.44 -38.83
CA THR A 22 37.97 -46.02 -37.67
C THR A 22 38.76 -47.13 -37.03
N ALA A 23 38.84 -47.18 -35.69
CA ALA A 23 38.91 -48.47 -34.95
C ALA A 23 38.28 -48.30 -33.55
N ALA A 24 37.23 -49.03 -33.29
CA ALA A 24 36.56 -49.23 -32.04
C ALA A 24 37.44 -50.01 -31.04
N LEU A 25 37.54 -49.52 -29.83
CA LEU A 25 37.95 -50.33 -28.68
C LEU A 25 36.99 -50.04 -27.50
N ILE A 26 36.17 -51.07 -27.23
CA ILE A 26 35.29 -51.14 -26.05
C ILE A 26 36.19 -51.34 -24.80
N ALA A 27 36.18 -50.35 -23.93
CA ALA A 27 36.62 -50.50 -22.56
C ALA A 27 35.47 -50.22 -21.63
N CYS A 28 34.89 -51.25 -21.02
CA CYS A 28 33.95 -51.14 -19.91
C CYS A 28 34.63 -50.45 -18.70
N LEU A 29 34.32 -49.23 -18.47
CA LEU A 29 34.54 -48.56 -17.16
C LEU A 29 33.16 -48.39 -16.53
N LEU A 30 32.89 -49.17 -15.50
CA LEU A 30 31.81 -48.95 -14.54
C LEU A 30 32.03 -47.54 -13.88
N SER A 31 31.44 -46.52 -14.44
CA SER A 31 31.27 -45.24 -13.78
C SER A 31 30.06 -45.34 -12.84
N TRP A 32 30.30 -45.29 -11.56
CA TRP A 32 29.29 -44.93 -10.57
C TRP A 32 28.76 -43.55 -10.94
N ALA A 33 27.62 -43.52 -11.57
CA ALA A 33 26.82 -42.31 -11.68
C ALA A 33 26.23 -42.02 -10.30
N GLY A 34 26.92 -41.24 -9.51
CA GLY A 34 26.32 -40.47 -8.43
C GLY A 34 25.31 -39.54 -9.12
N GLY A 35 24.04 -39.91 -9.14
CA GLY A 35 22.99 -39.07 -9.66
C GLY A 35 22.96 -37.75 -8.88
N SER A 36 23.38 -36.67 -9.51
CA SER A 36 23.00 -35.34 -9.05
C SER A 36 21.48 -35.35 -8.85
N PRO A 37 20.93 -34.82 -7.74
CA PRO A 37 19.49 -34.73 -7.60
C PRO A 37 18.96 -34.02 -8.82
N ALA A 38 17.99 -34.63 -9.50
CA ALA A 38 17.35 -34.04 -10.68
C ALA A 38 16.87 -32.64 -10.27
N GLN A 39 17.40 -31.63 -10.93
CA GLN A 39 16.92 -30.26 -10.73
C GLN A 39 15.46 -30.25 -11.21
N ALA A 40 14.53 -29.91 -10.31
CA ALA A 40 13.11 -29.87 -10.62
C ALA A 40 12.88 -29.00 -11.86
N ALA A 41 12.01 -29.47 -12.74
CA ALA A 41 11.64 -28.69 -13.93
C ALA A 41 10.90 -27.42 -13.49
N PRO A 42 11.24 -26.22 -14.01
CA PRO A 42 10.51 -25.01 -13.69
C PRO A 42 9.02 -25.17 -13.99
N GLY A 43 8.18 -24.97 -12.98
CA GLY A 43 6.74 -25.03 -13.14
C GLY A 43 6.07 -26.36 -12.74
N ASP A 44 6.78 -27.30 -12.12
CA ASP A 44 6.26 -28.61 -11.74
C ASP A 44 5.49 -28.62 -10.39
N GLY A 45 5.50 -27.51 -9.66
CA GLY A 45 4.89 -27.39 -8.33
C GLY A 45 5.64 -28.10 -7.21
N SER A 46 6.86 -28.61 -7.44
CA SER A 46 7.70 -29.23 -6.42
C SER A 46 8.19 -28.22 -5.37
N VAL A 47 8.73 -28.71 -4.29
CA VAL A 47 9.31 -27.86 -3.23
C VAL A 47 10.45 -26.95 -3.73
N SER A 48 11.19 -27.42 -4.73
CA SER A 48 12.28 -26.66 -5.34
C SER A 48 11.87 -25.87 -6.59
N ASP A 49 10.58 -25.80 -6.90
CA ASP A 49 10.06 -25.04 -8.03
C ASP A 49 10.34 -23.53 -7.84
N PRO A 50 11.11 -22.89 -8.75
CA PRO A 50 11.52 -21.50 -8.62
C PRO A 50 10.35 -20.51 -8.72
N ASN A 51 9.18 -20.93 -9.18
CA ASN A 51 7.97 -20.12 -9.24
C ASN A 51 7.24 -20.05 -7.89
N ILE A 52 7.63 -20.88 -6.90
CA ILE A 52 7.07 -20.83 -5.55
C ILE A 52 7.92 -19.89 -4.70
N THR A 53 7.34 -18.79 -4.26
CA THR A 53 7.99 -17.85 -3.32
C THR A 53 7.63 -18.21 -1.89
N TYR A 54 8.61 -18.64 -1.11
CA TYR A 54 8.48 -18.86 0.33
C TYR A 54 8.72 -17.55 1.08
N VAL A 55 7.74 -17.08 1.84
CA VAL A 55 7.83 -15.88 2.66
C VAL A 55 7.93 -16.26 4.13
N GLY A 56 8.92 -15.69 4.82
CA GLY A 56 9.31 -16.12 6.15
C GLY A 56 10.50 -17.09 6.11
N ARG A 57 10.82 -17.67 7.27
CA ARG A 57 11.96 -18.59 7.39
C ARG A 57 11.51 -20.03 7.22
N TRP A 58 11.91 -20.60 6.12
CA TRP A 58 11.60 -21.97 5.74
C TRP A 58 12.87 -22.82 5.69
N ASP A 59 12.82 -24.00 6.28
CA ASP A 59 13.79 -25.04 6.05
C ASP A 59 13.39 -25.81 4.78
N THR A 60 14.20 -25.72 3.76
CA THR A 60 14.02 -26.42 2.47
C THR A 60 15.17 -27.40 2.20
N GLY A 61 15.96 -27.73 3.22
CA GLY A 61 17.26 -28.44 3.07
C GLY A 61 17.20 -29.82 2.43
N THR A 62 16.05 -30.52 2.49
CA THR A 62 15.92 -31.85 1.86
C THR A 62 15.51 -31.79 0.38
N GLY A 63 15.09 -30.63 -0.13
CA GLY A 63 14.57 -30.47 -1.49
C GLY A 63 13.22 -31.17 -1.76
N THR A 64 12.77 -32.05 -0.86
CA THR A 64 11.50 -32.81 -0.99
C THR A 64 10.42 -32.32 -0.02
N ALA A 65 10.79 -31.44 0.88
CA ALA A 65 9.93 -30.88 1.91
C ALA A 65 10.36 -29.47 2.29
N ALA A 66 9.41 -28.60 2.59
CA ALA A 66 9.64 -27.27 3.13
C ALA A 66 8.88 -27.11 4.47
N VAL A 67 9.61 -26.69 5.50
CA VAL A 67 9.09 -26.56 6.87
C VAL A 67 9.18 -25.11 7.32
N PRO A 68 8.06 -24.42 7.65
CA PRO A 68 8.11 -23.08 8.18
C PRO A 68 8.60 -23.10 9.63
N GLY A 69 9.60 -22.29 9.94
CA GLY A 69 10.22 -22.26 11.26
C GLY A 69 9.58 -21.28 12.26
N TRP A 70 8.78 -20.35 11.79
CA TRP A 70 8.20 -19.27 12.58
C TRP A 70 6.75 -18.99 12.23
N THR A 71 6.04 -18.31 13.13
CA THR A 71 4.65 -17.90 12.97
C THR A 71 4.45 -17.03 11.71
N GLY A 72 3.28 -17.11 11.08
CA GLY A 72 2.92 -16.24 9.95
C GLY A 72 3.73 -16.47 8.66
N ALA A 73 4.39 -17.62 8.52
CA ALA A 73 5.01 -18.01 7.27
C ALA A 73 3.95 -18.39 6.23
N TYR A 74 4.22 -18.07 4.96
CA TYR A 74 3.33 -18.42 3.85
C TYR A 74 4.12 -18.66 2.56
N LEU A 75 3.46 -19.24 1.58
CA LEU A 75 3.99 -19.35 0.23
C LEU A 75 3.04 -18.70 -0.79
N GLN A 76 3.62 -18.23 -1.88
CA GLN A 76 2.92 -17.62 -3.00
C GLN A 76 3.44 -18.15 -4.33
N THR A 77 2.53 -18.39 -5.26
CA THR A 77 2.83 -18.72 -6.65
C THR A 77 1.65 -18.31 -7.54
N ALA A 78 1.82 -18.42 -8.84
CA ALA A 78 0.69 -18.49 -9.76
C ALA A 78 0.73 -19.84 -10.49
N PHE A 79 -0.39 -20.29 -11.04
CA PHE A 79 -0.48 -21.55 -11.78
C PHE A 79 -1.45 -21.42 -12.95
N THR A 80 -1.24 -22.21 -14.00
CA THR A 80 -2.17 -22.34 -15.11
C THR A 80 -3.12 -23.52 -14.86
N GLY A 81 -4.29 -23.52 -15.49
CA GLY A 81 -5.27 -24.61 -15.38
C GLY A 81 -6.52 -24.21 -14.62
N THR A 82 -7.23 -25.17 -14.09
CA THR A 82 -8.52 -25.02 -13.43
C THR A 82 -8.53 -25.54 -11.99
N THR A 83 -7.55 -26.40 -11.63
CA THR A 83 -7.47 -26.98 -10.28
C THR A 83 -6.05 -26.94 -9.72
N VAL A 84 -5.97 -26.85 -8.39
CA VAL A 84 -4.72 -26.99 -7.65
C VAL A 84 -4.96 -27.74 -6.35
N LYS A 85 -4.04 -28.66 -6.02
CA LYS A 85 -4.03 -29.39 -4.75
C LYS A 85 -2.71 -29.14 -4.02
N VAL A 86 -2.74 -29.17 -2.70
CA VAL A 86 -1.54 -29.10 -1.85
C VAL A 86 -1.20 -30.50 -1.34
N LYS A 87 0.09 -30.80 -1.26
CA LYS A 87 0.62 -31.96 -0.54
C LYS A 87 1.20 -31.52 0.80
N ALA A 88 0.71 -32.10 1.90
CA ALA A 88 1.24 -31.87 3.23
C ALA A 88 1.52 -33.22 3.92
N ARG A 89 2.68 -33.34 4.57
CA ARG A 89 3.06 -34.58 5.26
C ARG A 89 2.25 -34.76 6.56
N ASP A 90 2.19 -33.72 7.36
CA ASP A 90 1.59 -33.74 8.69
C ASP A 90 0.28 -32.92 8.69
N ALA A 91 -0.60 -33.19 9.64
CA ALA A 91 -1.86 -32.47 9.76
C ALA A 91 -1.65 -30.99 10.09
N VAL A 92 -2.12 -30.12 9.25
CA VAL A 92 -1.93 -28.68 9.38
C VAL A 92 -3.23 -27.91 9.09
N ASN A 93 -3.40 -26.78 9.78
CA ASN A 93 -4.47 -25.85 9.51
C ASN A 93 -3.93 -24.73 8.59
N LEU A 94 -4.61 -24.53 7.46
CA LEU A 94 -4.20 -23.59 6.41
C LEU A 94 -5.28 -22.56 6.15
N TYR A 95 -4.86 -21.39 5.71
CA TYR A 95 -5.69 -20.43 4.99
C TYR A 95 -5.19 -20.30 3.56
N VAL A 96 -6.12 -20.37 2.62
CA VAL A 96 -5.81 -20.34 1.17
C VAL A 96 -6.57 -19.21 0.52
N SER A 97 -5.85 -18.37 -0.21
CA SER A 97 -6.41 -17.32 -1.07
C SER A 97 -6.04 -17.59 -2.53
N ILE A 98 -7.02 -17.59 -3.40
CA ILE A 98 -6.86 -17.71 -4.86
C ILE A 98 -7.34 -16.41 -5.50
N ASP A 99 -6.56 -15.87 -6.43
CA ASP A 99 -6.83 -14.62 -7.16
C ASP A 99 -7.10 -13.40 -6.27
N GLY A 100 -6.45 -13.37 -5.09
CA GLY A 100 -6.65 -12.32 -4.09
C GLY A 100 -8.03 -12.32 -3.45
N GLY A 101 -8.79 -13.41 -3.59
CA GLY A 101 -10.04 -13.62 -2.87
C GLY A 101 -9.84 -13.79 -1.36
N SER A 102 -10.95 -13.85 -0.62
CA SER A 102 -10.92 -14.07 0.83
C SER A 102 -10.23 -15.38 1.18
N ASP A 103 -9.50 -15.39 2.31
CA ASP A 103 -8.86 -16.59 2.83
C ASP A 103 -9.90 -17.66 3.19
N VAL A 104 -9.77 -18.84 2.61
CA VAL A 104 -10.59 -20.01 2.91
C VAL A 104 -9.84 -20.92 3.90
N PHE A 105 -10.50 -21.31 4.98
CA PHE A 105 -9.91 -22.17 6.01
C PHE A 105 -9.98 -23.66 5.63
N TYR A 106 -8.86 -24.34 5.73
CA TYR A 106 -8.73 -25.80 5.57
C TYR A 106 -8.18 -26.41 6.86
N ALA A 107 -9.01 -27.19 7.54
CA ALA A 107 -8.64 -27.85 8.80
C ALA A 107 -7.96 -29.20 8.56
N GLY A 108 -6.90 -29.50 9.33
CA GLY A 108 -6.29 -30.82 9.40
C GLY A 108 -5.77 -31.34 8.04
N VAL A 109 -5.29 -30.46 7.17
CA VAL A 109 -4.78 -30.84 5.84
C VAL A 109 -3.62 -31.81 5.97
N ARG A 110 -3.77 -33.01 5.41
CA ARG A 110 -2.77 -34.07 5.38
C ARG A 110 -2.85 -34.84 4.06
N GLY A 111 -1.73 -35.27 3.51
CA GLY A 111 -1.69 -35.91 2.20
C GLY A 111 -1.96 -34.90 1.07
N THR A 112 -2.69 -35.31 0.06
CA THR A 112 -3.04 -34.45 -1.09
C THR A 112 -4.47 -33.94 -0.94
N VAL A 113 -4.64 -32.63 -0.76
CA VAL A 113 -5.94 -31.97 -0.54
C VAL A 113 -6.24 -31.00 -1.66
N ASN A 114 -7.46 -31.05 -2.19
CA ASN A 114 -7.92 -30.16 -3.26
C ASN A 114 -8.28 -28.79 -2.69
N LEU A 115 -7.61 -27.74 -3.21
CA LEU A 115 -7.84 -26.34 -2.83
C LEU A 115 -8.87 -25.64 -3.73
N THR A 116 -9.28 -26.29 -4.81
CA THR A 116 -10.26 -25.81 -5.79
C THR A 116 -11.38 -26.82 -5.95
N PRO A 117 -12.23 -27.06 -4.91
CA PRO A 117 -13.31 -28.04 -4.99
C PRO A 117 -14.33 -27.71 -6.10
N ARG A 118 -14.44 -26.44 -6.46
CA ARG A 118 -15.07 -25.97 -7.70
C ARG A 118 -13.95 -25.56 -8.64
N PRO A 119 -13.84 -26.17 -9.84
CA PRO A 119 -12.84 -25.77 -10.82
C PRO A 119 -12.94 -24.28 -11.17
N LEU A 120 -11.80 -23.66 -11.32
CA LEU A 120 -11.69 -22.27 -11.78
C LEU A 120 -11.94 -22.16 -13.29
N SER A 121 -12.10 -20.96 -13.80
CA SER A 121 -12.07 -20.74 -15.26
C SER A 121 -10.68 -21.10 -15.80
N PRO A 122 -10.56 -21.61 -17.04
CA PRO A 122 -9.23 -21.81 -17.62
C PRO A 122 -8.42 -20.51 -17.65
N GLY A 123 -7.19 -20.54 -17.15
CA GLY A 123 -6.36 -19.34 -17.10
C GLY A 123 -5.16 -19.45 -16.18
N THR A 124 -4.58 -18.30 -15.86
CA THR A 124 -3.53 -18.16 -14.86
C THR A 124 -4.14 -17.62 -13.59
N HIS A 125 -3.94 -18.32 -12.49
CA HIS A 125 -4.47 -18.01 -11.17
C HIS A 125 -3.35 -17.78 -10.17
N THR A 126 -3.53 -16.85 -9.24
CA THR A 126 -2.61 -16.66 -8.13
C THR A 126 -3.04 -17.52 -6.94
N LEU A 127 -2.05 -18.02 -6.19
CA LEU A 127 -2.26 -18.86 -5.01
C LEU A 127 -1.40 -18.34 -3.85
N ARG A 128 -2.01 -18.14 -2.68
CA ARG A 128 -1.32 -17.96 -1.40
C ARG A 128 -1.79 -19.04 -0.42
N ILE A 129 -0.83 -19.72 0.22
CA ILE A 129 -1.10 -20.67 1.31
C ILE A 129 -0.42 -20.16 2.57
N SER A 130 -1.21 -19.83 3.58
CA SER A 130 -0.77 -19.29 4.86
C SER A 130 -1.02 -20.31 5.96
N TYR A 131 -0.04 -20.51 6.84
CA TYR A 131 -0.12 -21.51 7.90
C TYR A 131 -0.69 -20.90 9.18
N ARG A 132 -1.75 -21.52 9.71
CA ARG A 132 -2.37 -21.13 10.98
C ARG A 132 -1.68 -21.77 12.15
N SER A 133 -1.56 -23.09 12.11
CA SER A 133 -0.99 -23.89 13.20
C SER A 133 -0.70 -25.31 12.74
N GLY A 134 0.07 -26.05 13.54
CA GLY A 134 0.47 -27.43 13.30
C GLY A 134 1.91 -27.54 12.81
N ASP A 135 2.45 -28.75 12.87
CA ASP A 135 3.78 -29.06 12.35
C ASP A 135 3.68 -29.28 10.85
N THR A 136 3.87 -28.22 10.13
CA THR A 136 3.63 -28.18 8.69
C THR A 136 4.85 -28.67 7.93
N VAL A 137 4.62 -29.60 7.01
CA VAL A 137 5.61 -29.94 6.00
C VAL A 137 4.94 -29.87 4.64
N PHE A 138 5.28 -28.84 3.91
CA PHE A 138 4.84 -28.67 2.52
C PHE A 138 5.68 -29.59 1.62
N GLN A 139 5.02 -30.39 0.80
CA GLN A 139 5.63 -31.35 -0.12
C GLN A 139 5.36 -31.05 -1.60
N GLY A 140 4.76 -29.89 -1.89
CA GLY A 140 4.52 -29.43 -3.25
C GLY A 140 3.03 -29.23 -3.57
N LEU A 141 2.79 -28.82 -4.80
CA LEU A 141 1.48 -28.66 -5.42
C LEU A 141 1.23 -29.78 -6.43
N VAL A 142 -0.04 -30.09 -6.68
CA VAL A 142 -0.47 -30.95 -7.79
C VAL A 142 -1.42 -30.15 -8.65
N LEU A 143 -1.08 -30.01 -9.90
CA LEU A 143 -1.81 -29.24 -10.90
C LEU A 143 -2.51 -30.16 -11.91
N ASP A 144 -3.37 -29.60 -12.76
CA ASP A 144 -3.98 -30.31 -13.88
C ASP A 144 -2.91 -30.83 -14.86
N SER A 145 -3.25 -31.85 -15.65
CA SER A 145 -2.37 -32.36 -16.69
C SER A 145 -1.98 -31.25 -17.68
N GLY A 146 -0.69 -31.03 -17.89
CA GLY A 146 -0.16 -29.96 -18.74
C GLY A 146 -0.16 -28.57 -18.11
N ALA A 147 -0.73 -28.38 -16.94
CA ALA A 147 -0.65 -27.15 -16.18
C ALA A 147 0.71 -27.02 -15.49
N ARG A 148 1.11 -25.78 -15.21
CA ARG A 148 2.39 -25.47 -14.56
C ARG A 148 2.24 -24.29 -13.60
N THR A 149 3.15 -24.18 -12.66
CA THR A 149 3.31 -22.94 -11.91
C THR A 149 3.99 -21.88 -12.78
N VAL A 150 3.70 -20.63 -12.47
CA VAL A 150 4.37 -19.46 -13.05
C VAL A 150 4.69 -18.49 -11.92
N SER A 151 5.70 -17.64 -12.09
CA SER A 151 6.05 -16.68 -11.06
C SER A 151 4.88 -15.74 -10.77
N ALA A 152 4.45 -15.67 -9.51
CA ALA A 152 3.49 -14.66 -9.07
C ALA A 152 4.16 -13.28 -9.02
N ASN A 153 3.38 -12.24 -9.31
CA ASN A 153 3.83 -10.87 -9.07
C ASN A 153 3.79 -10.59 -7.56
N THR A 154 4.90 -10.80 -6.88
CA THR A 154 5.02 -10.60 -5.42
C THR A 154 5.71 -9.27 -5.14
N PRO A 155 5.29 -8.52 -4.07
CA PRO A 155 5.97 -7.30 -3.67
C PRO A 155 7.46 -7.53 -3.44
N SER A 156 8.31 -6.60 -3.91
CA SER A 156 9.76 -6.69 -3.71
C SER A 156 10.18 -6.35 -2.29
N GLN A 157 9.44 -5.48 -1.60
CA GLN A 157 9.72 -5.06 -0.24
C GLN A 157 9.21 -6.08 0.78
N LEU A 158 9.93 -6.18 1.92
CA LEU A 158 9.60 -7.07 3.03
C LEU A 158 9.69 -6.34 4.36
N VAL A 159 8.70 -6.53 5.22
CA VAL A 159 8.72 -6.13 6.62
C VAL A 159 8.79 -7.37 7.52
N GLU A 160 9.74 -7.39 8.45
CA GLU A 160 9.93 -8.46 9.43
C GLU A 160 9.49 -7.99 10.82
N PHE A 161 8.57 -8.72 11.44
CA PHE A 161 8.07 -8.43 12.79
C PHE A 161 8.70 -9.39 13.79
N VAL A 162 9.27 -8.85 14.84
CA VAL A 162 9.97 -9.60 15.89
C VAL A 162 9.22 -9.41 17.21
N GLY A 163 8.78 -10.49 17.85
CA GLY A 163 8.01 -10.35 19.08
C GLY A 163 7.54 -11.63 19.72
N ASP A 164 6.67 -11.45 20.67
CA ASP A 164 6.07 -12.49 21.52
C ASP A 164 4.68 -12.92 21.05
N SER A 165 3.80 -13.30 21.99
CA SER A 165 2.40 -13.71 21.75
C SER A 165 1.58 -12.63 21.05
N ILE A 166 1.82 -11.35 21.33
CA ILE A 166 1.11 -10.23 20.71
C ILE A 166 1.43 -10.16 19.21
N THR A 167 2.69 -10.32 18.85
CA THR A 167 3.12 -10.34 17.46
C THR A 167 2.68 -11.62 16.74
N ALA A 168 2.60 -12.75 17.46
CA ALA A 168 2.10 -14.01 16.93
C ALA A 168 0.57 -14.04 16.76
N GLY A 169 -0.17 -13.08 17.32
CA GLY A 169 -1.64 -13.03 17.26
C GLY A 169 -2.34 -14.03 18.19
N ALA A 170 -1.72 -14.35 19.32
CA ALA A 170 -2.33 -15.25 20.31
C ALA A 170 -3.68 -14.74 20.77
N LEU A 171 -4.60 -15.66 21.05
CA LEU A 171 -6.00 -15.43 21.48
C LEU A 171 -6.93 -14.88 20.39
N THR A 172 -6.48 -14.71 19.14
CA THR A 172 -7.38 -14.40 18.02
C THR A 172 -7.75 -15.68 17.26
N ASP A 173 -8.87 -15.64 16.53
CA ASP A 173 -9.39 -16.82 15.81
C ASP A 173 -8.43 -17.33 14.73
N ARG A 174 -7.80 -16.44 14.00
CA ARG A 174 -6.92 -16.78 12.88
C ARG A 174 -5.43 -16.68 13.24
N LEU A 175 -5.10 -16.46 14.53
CA LEU A 175 -3.74 -16.32 15.05
C LEU A 175 -2.92 -15.29 14.24
N ALA A 176 -1.81 -15.74 13.65
CA ALA A 176 -0.91 -14.87 12.89
C ALA A 176 -1.63 -13.96 11.89
N LEU A 177 -2.67 -14.44 11.22
CA LEU A 177 -3.41 -13.71 10.19
C LEU A 177 -4.27 -12.57 10.76
N ASP A 178 -4.62 -12.63 12.03
CA ASP A 178 -5.35 -11.55 12.72
C ASP A 178 -4.44 -10.61 13.50
N SER A 179 -3.14 -10.95 13.61
CA SER A 179 -2.19 -10.11 14.34
C SER A 179 -2.00 -8.74 13.69
N TYR A 180 -1.61 -7.77 14.49
CA TYR A 180 -1.22 -6.44 13.97
C TYR A 180 -0.07 -6.56 12.96
N ALA A 181 0.81 -7.53 13.12
CA ALA A 181 1.97 -7.75 12.26
C ALA A 181 1.53 -8.14 10.84
N TRP A 182 0.64 -9.14 10.73
CA TRP A 182 0.06 -9.53 9.44
C TRP A 182 -0.72 -8.39 8.80
N LYS A 183 -1.67 -7.80 9.56
CA LYS A 183 -2.52 -6.69 9.09
C LYS A 183 -1.68 -5.48 8.62
N THR A 184 -0.58 -5.15 9.31
CA THR A 184 0.34 -4.09 8.90
C THR A 184 1.05 -4.43 7.58
N GLY A 185 1.54 -5.66 7.42
CA GLY A 185 2.17 -6.11 6.18
C GLY A 185 1.22 -6.03 4.99
N GLU A 186 -0.02 -6.52 5.14
CA GLU A 186 -1.06 -6.43 4.12
C GLU A 186 -1.42 -4.96 3.79
N GLN A 187 -1.56 -4.09 4.80
CA GLN A 187 -1.84 -2.65 4.61
C GLN A 187 -0.71 -1.92 3.89
N LEU A 188 0.54 -2.33 4.12
CA LEU A 188 1.70 -1.77 3.43
C LEU A 188 1.87 -2.32 2.01
N GLY A 189 1.13 -3.36 1.63
CA GLY A 189 1.33 -4.05 0.36
C GLY A 189 2.71 -4.69 0.24
N MET A 190 3.30 -5.12 1.35
CA MET A 190 4.63 -5.70 1.43
C MET A 190 4.57 -7.20 1.73
N ARG A 191 5.58 -7.94 1.30
CA ARG A 191 5.82 -9.26 1.91
C ARG A 191 6.10 -9.04 3.40
N HIS A 192 5.59 -9.91 4.25
CA HIS A 192 5.74 -9.77 5.69
C HIS A 192 5.98 -11.12 6.35
N THR A 193 6.69 -11.11 7.46
CA THR A 193 6.97 -12.32 8.23
C THR A 193 7.03 -12.01 9.71
N GLN A 194 6.69 -12.98 10.55
CA GLN A 194 6.63 -12.85 11.99
C GLN A 194 7.65 -13.81 12.63
N ILE A 195 8.75 -13.26 13.12
CA ILE A 195 9.73 -13.98 13.95
C ILE A 195 9.23 -13.84 15.39
N ALA A 196 8.17 -14.58 15.68
CA ALA A 196 7.39 -14.42 16.91
C ALA A 196 6.90 -15.76 17.45
N ARG A 197 6.86 -15.87 18.78
CA ARG A 197 6.26 -17.00 19.49
C ARG A 197 5.77 -16.61 20.86
N SER A 198 4.62 -17.16 21.27
CA SER A 198 4.05 -16.93 22.60
C SER A 198 5.00 -17.34 23.72
N GLY A 199 5.08 -16.50 24.74
CA GLY A 199 5.92 -16.71 25.92
C GLY A 199 7.40 -16.35 25.74
N TYR A 200 7.82 -15.83 24.59
CA TYR A 200 9.21 -15.47 24.37
C TYR A 200 9.57 -14.11 25.00
N CYS A 201 10.77 -14.01 25.53
CA CYS A 201 11.36 -12.80 26.10
C CYS A 201 12.36 -12.16 25.12
N LEU A 202 12.80 -10.96 25.41
CA LEU A 202 14.02 -10.41 24.81
C LEU A 202 15.26 -11.15 25.35
N VAL A 203 15.34 -11.27 26.68
CA VAL A 203 16.47 -11.85 27.40
C VAL A 203 16.16 -13.29 27.81
N ALA A 204 17.02 -14.25 27.44
CA ALA A 204 16.85 -15.63 27.88
C ALA A 204 16.86 -15.76 29.41
N ARG A 205 15.88 -16.48 29.96
CA ARG A 205 15.73 -16.83 31.36
C ARG A 205 15.20 -18.26 31.50
N SER A 206 15.25 -18.83 32.68
CA SER A 206 14.58 -20.11 32.96
C SER A 206 13.11 -20.00 32.60
N GLY A 207 12.64 -20.88 31.73
CA GLY A 207 11.25 -20.88 31.24
C GLY A 207 10.92 -19.81 30.19
N CYS A 208 11.88 -18.99 29.74
CA CYS A 208 11.66 -17.97 28.71
C CYS A 208 12.78 -17.92 27.68
N THR A 209 12.50 -18.33 26.45
CA THR A 209 13.47 -18.26 25.36
C THR A 209 13.70 -16.81 24.94
N GLY A 210 14.99 -16.42 24.83
CA GLY A 210 15.38 -15.04 24.47
C GLY A 210 15.48 -14.82 22.98
N LEU A 211 14.69 -13.90 22.46
CA LEU A 211 14.74 -13.50 21.04
C LEU A 211 16.02 -12.74 20.69
N SER A 212 16.78 -12.21 21.67
CA SER A 212 18.11 -11.65 21.41
C SER A 212 19.07 -12.63 20.72
N THR A 213 18.85 -13.94 20.89
CA THR A 213 19.61 -15.01 20.24
C THR A 213 18.77 -15.80 19.25
N GLN A 214 17.53 -16.14 19.60
CA GLN A 214 16.68 -16.98 18.76
C GLN A 214 16.25 -16.30 17.47
N PHE A 215 16.24 -14.97 17.43
CA PHE A 215 16.01 -14.21 16.20
C PHE A 215 16.92 -14.63 15.04
N PHE A 216 18.13 -15.09 15.32
CA PHE A 216 19.11 -15.46 14.27
C PHE A 216 18.96 -16.89 13.76
N LYS A 217 17.95 -17.64 14.23
CA LYS A 217 17.75 -19.05 13.89
C LYS A 217 16.68 -19.25 12.82
N THR A 218 16.78 -20.37 12.10
CA THR A 218 15.83 -20.79 11.08
C THR A 218 14.43 -21.03 11.66
N SER A 219 14.35 -21.55 12.88
CA SER A 219 13.08 -21.87 13.56
C SER A 219 13.04 -21.38 15.01
N SER A 220 11.85 -21.32 15.55
CA SER A 220 11.59 -20.84 16.92
C SER A 220 12.23 -21.74 18.00
N THR A 221 12.42 -23.03 17.74
CA THR A 221 12.99 -24.01 18.69
C THR A 221 14.29 -24.65 18.23
N GLY A 222 14.69 -24.42 16.97
CA GLY A 222 15.91 -25.00 16.40
C GLY A 222 17.16 -24.18 16.67
N ASN A 223 18.32 -24.82 16.48
CA ASN A 223 19.63 -24.19 16.67
C ASN A 223 20.33 -23.80 15.36
N GLN A 224 19.75 -24.20 14.20
CA GLN A 224 20.30 -23.87 12.88
C GLN A 224 20.23 -22.38 12.63
N ASP A 225 21.34 -21.77 12.23
CA ASP A 225 21.39 -20.37 11.88
C ASP A 225 20.58 -20.09 10.60
N TRP A 226 19.91 -18.95 10.61
CA TRP A 226 19.22 -18.45 9.42
C TRP A 226 20.21 -17.87 8.43
N ASP A 227 20.09 -18.24 7.17
CA ASP A 227 20.82 -17.61 6.08
C ASP A 227 20.15 -16.30 5.65
N PHE A 228 20.65 -15.18 6.15
CA PHE A 228 20.15 -13.83 5.86
C PHE A 228 20.39 -13.37 4.41
N SER A 229 21.04 -14.18 3.56
CA SER A 229 21.12 -13.89 2.13
C SER A 229 19.82 -14.22 1.39
N ARG A 230 18.97 -15.09 1.93
CA ARG A 230 17.73 -15.57 1.30
C ARG A 230 16.66 -14.48 1.13
N TYR A 231 16.64 -13.47 2.00
CA TYR A 231 15.87 -12.24 1.81
C TYR A 231 16.47 -11.06 2.57
N ARG A 232 16.12 -9.86 2.17
CA ARG A 232 16.47 -8.62 2.86
C ARG A 232 15.20 -7.93 3.33
N ALA A 233 15.12 -7.60 4.62
CA ALA A 233 14.04 -6.78 5.15
C ALA A 233 14.30 -5.28 4.84
N ASN A 234 13.25 -4.58 4.44
CA ASN A 234 13.23 -3.12 4.29
C ASN A 234 12.89 -2.43 5.61
N ALA A 235 12.08 -3.10 6.42
CA ALA A 235 11.72 -2.68 7.77
C ALA A 235 11.78 -3.87 8.73
N VAL A 236 12.22 -3.64 9.96
CA VAL A 236 12.13 -4.60 11.06
C VAL A 236 11.43 -3.93 12.23
N VAL A 237 10.35 -4.53 12.71
CA VAL A 237 9.54 -4.04 13.84
C VAL A 237 9.77 -4.94 15.03
N VAL A 238 10.28 -4.40 16.12
CA VAL A 238 10.60 -5.15 17.35
C VAL A 238 9.62 -4.74 18.46
N ASN A 239 8.80 -5.68 18.90
CA ASN A 239 7.84 -5.52 20.00
C ASN A 239 8.09 -6.59 21.06
N LEU A 240 8.95 -6.30 22.03
CA LEU A 240 9.42 -7.21 23.07
C LEU A 240 9.47 -6.53 24.43
N GLY A 241 9.37 -7.32 25.49
CA GLY A 241 9.45 -6.88 26.86
C GLY A 241 8.21 -7.24 27.71
N THR A 242 7.16 -7.74 27.08
CA THR A 242 5.94 -8.11 27.81
C THR A 242 6.19 -9.24 28.82
N ASN A 243 6.92 -10.27 28.42
CA ASN A 243 7.20 -11.44 29.26
C ASN A 243 8.42 -11.23 30.16
N ASP A 244 9.39 -10.43 29.76
CA ASP A 244 10.65 -10.22 30.47
C ASP A 244 10.45 -9.81 31.93
N ILE A 245 9.43 -8.98 32.21
CA ILE A 245 9.16 -8.52 33.56
C ILE A 245 8.71 -9.65 34.50
N GLY A 246 7.89 -10.58 34.00
CA GLY A 246 7.45 -11.77 34.75
C GLY A 246 8.59 -12.77 35.05
N HIS A 247 9.67 -12.69 34.30
CA HIS A 247 10.88 -13.50 34.47
C HIS A 247 12.03 -12.76 35.17
N GLY A 248 11.77 -11.62 35.82
CA GLY A 248 12.73 -10.89 36.65
C GLY A 248 13.89 -10.26 35.87
N VAL A 249 13.70 -9.94 34.59
CA VAL A 249 14.73 -9.22 33.81
C VAL A 249 14.83 -7.80 34.33
N THR A 250 16.02 -7.38 34.77
CA THR A 250 16.25 -6.00 35.23
C THR A 250 16.25 -5.01 34.07
N GLY A 251 15.91 -3.75 34.31
CA GLY A 251 15.95 -2.69 33.28
C GLY A 251 17.29 -2.59 32.59
N ALA A 252 18.40 -2.65 33.35
CA ALA A 252 19.75 -2.61 32.78
C ALA A 252 20.05 -3.81 31.85
N ALA A 253 19.65 -5.03 32.24
CA ALA A 253 19.82 -6.21 31.39
C ALA A 253 18.96 -6.11 30.13
N PHE A 254 17.72 -5.64 30.26
CA PHE A 254 16.82 -5.42 29.15
C PHE A 254 17.39 -4.40 28.14
N GLN A 255 17.80 -3.21 28.63
CA GLN A 255 18.37 -2.15 27.79
C GLN A 255 19.62 -2.64 27.04
N SER A 256 20.52 -3.33 27.73
CA SER A 256 21.74 -3.90 27.13
C SER A 256 21.41 -4.88 26.01
N ALA A 257 20.51 -5.83 26.28
CA ALA A 257 20.08 -6.83 25.30
C ALA A 257 19.34 -6.22 24.11
N TYR A 258 18.48 -5.19 24.35
CA TYR A 258 17.76 -4.52 23.27
C TYR A 258 18.71 -3.72 22.36
N THR A 259 19.68 -3.02 22.95
CA THR A 259 20.72 -2.30 22.21
C THR A 259 21.56 -3.26 21.34
N ALA A 260 21.93 -4.41 21.91
CA ALA A 260 22.66 -5.44 21.18
C ALA A 260 21.80 -6.03 20.04
N LEU A 261 20.54 -6.37 20.30
CA LEU A 261 19.63 -6.89 19.26
C LEU A 261 19.49 -5.91 18.09
N LEU A 262 19.27 -4.63 18.35
CA LEU A 262 19.19 -3.59 17.29
C LEU A 262 20.49 -3.50 16.48
N ARG A 263 21.64 -3.55 17.14
CA ARG A 263 22.97 -3.57 16.49
C ARG A 263 23.11 -4.79 15.57
N ASP A 264 22.75 -5.97 16.07
CA ASP A 264 22.95 -7.23 15.39
C ASP A 264 21.95 -7.42 14.22
N ILE A 265 20.70 -6.92 14.36
CA ILE A 265 19.75 -6.81 13.25
C ILE A 265 20.30 -5.87 12.16
N ARG A 266 20.87 -4.72 12.55
CA ARG A 266 21.51 -3.77 11.63
C ARG A 266 22.62 -4.43 10.82
N ALA A 267 23.44 -5.27 11.45
CA ALA A 267 24.51 -6.01 10.77
C ALA A 267 23.95 -6.98 9.70
N LYS A 268 22.76 -7.57 9.93
CA LYS A 268 22.08 -8.43 8.95
C LYS A 268 21.34 -7.66 7.87
N TYR A 269 20.75 -6.54 8.22
CA TYR A 269 19.97 -5.68 7.31
C TYR A 269 20.48 -4.23 7.31
N PRO A 270 21.60 -3.95 6.60
CA PRO A 270 22.29 -2.66 6.66
C PRO A 270 21.40 -1.45 6.29
N ASN A 271 20.42 -1.66 5.42
CA ASN A 271 19.59 -0.60 4.88
C ASN A 271 18.17 -0.53 5.48
N ALA A 272 17.77 -1.49 6.32
CA ALA A 272 16.42 -1.55 6.89
C ALA A 272 16.15 -0.39 7.87
N HIS A 273 14.91 0.07 7.92
CA HIS A 273 14.43 0.86 9.04
C HIS A 273 14.06 -0.05 10.21
N LEU A 274 14.60 0.22 11.40
CA LEU A 274 14.33 -0.55 12.62
C LEU A 274 13.36 0.23 13.50
N PHE A 275 12.25 -0.37 13.87
CA PHE A 275 11.20 0.23 14.69
C PHE A 275 11.14 -0.49 16.04
N ALA A 276 11.60 0.17 17.09
CA ALA A 276 11.49 -0.31 18.46
C ALA A 276 10.16 0.16 19.04
N VAL A 277 9.20 -0.76 19.13
CA VAL A 277 7.84 -0.45 19.55
C VAL A 277 7.71 -0.51 21.07
N GLN A 278 7.14 0.53 21.67
CA GLN A 278 6.74 0.48 23.06
C GLN A 278 5.73 -0.63 23.30
N THR A 279 5.95 -1.46 24.31
CA THR A 279 4.98 -2.51 24.65
C THR A 279 3.63 -1.89 25.07
N LEU A 280 2.53 -2.54 24.74
CA LEU A 280 1.17 -2.04 24.98
C LEU A 280 0.88 -1.76 26.48
N LYS A 281 1.46 -2.54 27.38
CA LYS A 281 1.38 -2.34 28.84
C LYS A 281 2.52 -1.49 29.38
N LYS A 282 3.22 -0.71 28.52
CA LYS A 282 4.28 0.26 28.88
C LYS A 282 5.43 -0.35 29.70
N ARG A 283 5.82 -1.60 29.38
CA ARG A 283 6.97 -2.27 30.02
C ARG A 283 8.27 -1.77 29.38
N TYR A 284 9.30 -1.53 30.17
CA TYR A 284 10.65 -1.12 29.74
C TYR A 284 10.67 0.09 28.77
N VAL A 285 9.80 1.08 29.00
CA VAL A 285 9.69 2.28 28.13
C VAL A 285 11.00 3.08 28.11
N THR A 286 11.54 3.35 29.29
CA THR A 286 12.80 4.10 29.46
C THR A 286 13.96 3.35 28.81
N GLU A 287 14.05 2.08 29.04
CA GLU A 287 15.11 1.20 28.53
C GLU A 287 15.05 1.06 27.00
N THR A 288 13.85 0.91 26.44
CA THR A 288 13.67 0.86 24.98
C THR A 288 14.07 2.18 24.33
N LYS A 289 13.64 3.31 24.91
CA LYS A 289 14.07 4.65 24.45
C LYS A 289 15.59 4.83 24.54
N ALA A 290 16.18 4.41 25.64
CA ALA A 290 17.63 4.48 25.85
C ALA A 290 18.40 3.60 24.85
N ALA A 291 17.90 2.39 24.55
CA ALA A 291 18.48 1.52 23.55
C ALA A 291 18.45 2.15 22.13
N VAL A 292 17.33 2.77 21.76
CA VAL A 292 17.21 3.52 20.49
C VAL A 292 18.18 4.71 20.49
N GLY A 293 18.21 5.49 21.60
CA GLY A 293 19.13 6.62 21.76
C GLY A 293 20.60 6.22 21.61
N ALA A 294 21.00 5.09 22.21
CA ALA A 294 22.36 4.56 22.07
C ALA A 294 22.72 4.26 20.61
N ARG A 295 21.77 3.72 19.84
CA ARG A 295 21.98 3.44 18.40
C ARG A 295 22.03 4.73 17.56
N THR A 296 21.11 5.66 17.79
CA THR A 296 21.10 6.94 17.04
C THR A 296 22.35 7.78 17.35
N ASN A 297 22.81 7.81 18.61
CA ASN A 297 24.03 8.49 19.02
C ASN A 297 25.30 7.85 18.40
N SER A 298 25.25 6.55 18.06
CA SER A 298 26.33 5.87 17.32
C SER A 298 26.21 6.04 15.79
N GLY A 299 25.35 6.93 15.30
CA GLY A 299 25.21 7.28 13.89
C GLY A 299 24.17 6.48 13.10
N ASP A 300 23.40 5.60 13.76
CA ASP A 300 22.34 4.82 13.09
C ASP A 300 21.03 5.63 12.98
N SER A 301 20.90 6.44 11.93
CA SER A 301 19.73 7.29 11.70
C SER A 301 18.45 6.54 11.31
N LYS A 302 18.53 5.22 11.06
CA LYS A 302 17.39 4.39 10.65
C LYS A 302 16.84 3.54 11.80
N VAL A 303 17.07 3.91 13.05
CA VAL A 303 16.45 3.31 14.23
C VAL A 303 15.44 4.29 14.82
N HIS A 304 14.21 3.83 15.07
CA HIS A 304 13.10 4.67 15.45
C HIS A 304 12.38 4.08 16.67
N TYR A 305 12.11 4.91 17.68
CA TYR A 305 11.20 4.55 18.75
C TYR A 305 9.75 4.83 18.30
N VAL A 306 8.84 3.89 18.57
CA VAL A 306 7.42 4.02 18.27
C VAL A 306 6.63 4.07 19.58
N ASP A 307 6.07 5.23 19.88
CA ASP A 307 5.21 5.43 21.04
C ASP A 307 3.79 4.91 20.74
N THR A 308 3.35 3.93 21.50
CA THR A 308 2.01 3.32 21.37
C THR A 308 1.01 3.86 22.41
N THR A 309 1.37 4.92 23.13
CA THR A 309 0.50 5.49 24.16
C THR A 309 -0.85 5.91 23.58
N GLY A 310 -1.93 5.40 24.15
CA GLY A 310 -3.30 5.68 23.70
C GLY A 310 -3.69 5.02 22.36
N TRP A 311 -2.92 4.04 21.88
CA TRP A 311 -3.29 3.32 20.68
C TRP A 311 -4.45 2.36 20.91
N LEU A 312 -4.49 1.70 22.05
CA LEU A 312 -5.54 0.78 22.44
C LEU A 312 -6.20 1.24 23.76
N THR A 313 -7.46 0.88 23.93
CA THR A 313 -8.28 1.22 25.10
C THR A 313 -8.48 -0.02 25.94
N ASP A 314 -8.17 0.06 27.25
CA ASP A 314 -8.44 -1.01 28.21
C ASP A 314 -9.95 -1.31 28.27
N GLY A 315 -10.29 -2.60 28.39
CA GLY A 315 -11.66 -3.09 28.47
C GLY A 315 -12.38 -3.27 27.13
N THR A 316 -11.86 -2.74 26.02
CA THR A 316 -12.48 -2.88 24.69
C THR A 316 -11.59 -3.51 23.63
N ASP A 317 -10.27 -3.28 23.71
CA ASP A 317 -9.33 -3.65 22.66
C ASP A 317 -8.44 -4.84 23.03
N TYR A 318 -8.65 -5.42 24.22
CA TYR A 318 -7.89 -6.55 24.73
C TYR A 318 -8.80 -7.76 24.98
N GLU A 319 -8.28 -8.94 24.70
CA GLU A 319 -8.95 -10.21 24.98
C GLU A 319 -8.81 -10.60 26.44
N ASP A 320 -7.69 -10.24 27.06
CA ASP A 320 -7.39 -10.59 28.45
C ASP A 320 -6.75 -9.41 29.22
N GLY A 321 -6.68 -9.57 30.54
CA GLY A 321 -6.01 -8.59 31.43
C GLY A 321 -4.48 -8.52 31.24
N ASN A 322 -3.86 -9.49 30.55
CA ASN A 322 -2.42 -9.58 30.37
C ASN A 322 -1.91 -8.71 29.23
N GLY A 323 -2.80 -8.20 28.38
CA GLY A 323 -2.47 -7.25 27.33
C GLY A 323 -2.42 -7.83 25.93
N HIS A 324 -3.04 -9.00 25.71
CA HIS A 324 -3.25 -9.50 24.36
C HIS A 324 -4.39 -8.73 23.70
N PRO A 325 -4.14 -8.03 22.58
CA PRO A 325 -5.22 -7.39 21.86
C PRO A 325 -6.20 -8.43 21.29
N ASN A 326 -7.48 -8.11 21.30
CA ASN A 326 -8.47 -8.82 20.50
C ASN A 326 -8.33 -8.43 19.01
N GLU A 327 -9.13 -8.98 18.13
CA GLU A 327 -9.04 -8.73 16.69
C GLU A 327 -9.19 -7.23 16.34
N ALA A 328 -10.11 -6.52 17.01
CA ALA A 328 -10.31 -5.09 16.86
C ALA A 328 -9.08 -4.29 17.33
N GLY A 329 -8.50 -4.67 18.46
CA GLY A 329 -7.26 -4.09 18.99
C GLY A 329 -6.08 -4.30 18.05
N HIS A 330 -5.90 -5.49 17.50
CA HIS A 330 -4.89 -5.76 16.47
C HIS A 330 -5.10 -4.91 15.22
N THR A 331 -6.34 -4.73 14.78
CA THR A 331 -6.68 -3.88 13.64
C THR A 331 -6.35 -2.41 13.92
N LYS A 332 -6.71 -1.90 15.10
CA LYS A 332 -6.36 -0.52 15.53
C LYS A 332 -4.85 -0.31 15.60
N PHE A 333 -4.12 -1.30 16.13
CA PHE A 333 -2.67 -1.25 16.19
C PHE A 333 -2.05 -1.17 14.80
N ALA A 334 -2.47 -2.05 13.86
CA ALA A 334 -2.00 -2.03 12.49
C ALA A 334 -2.29 -0.69 11.78
N ASN A 335 -3.50 -0.16 11.95
CA ASN A 335 -3.90 1.13 11.36
C ASN A 335 -3.02 2.31 11.83
N ARG A 336 -2.44 2.21 13.03
CA ARG A 336 -1.54 3.23 13.58
C ARG A 336 -0.08 3.00 13.24
N LEU A 337 0.34 1.74 13.13
CA LEU A 337 1.72 1.36 12.83
C LEU A 337 2.06 1.51 11.33
N SER A 338 1.15 1.13 10.44
CA SER A 338 1.39 1.16 8.99
C SER A 338 1.84 2.54 8.49
N PRO A 339 1.19 3.68 8.85
CA PRO A 339 1.64 5.00 8.41
C PRO A 339 3.00 5.39 9.00
N VAL A 340 3.35 4.93 10.19
CA VAL A 340 4.67 5.19 10.79
C VAL A 340 5.78 4.53 9.99
N ILE A 341 5.57 3.27 9.58
CA ILE A 341 6.53 2.53 8.74
C ILE A 341 6.60 3.14 7.34
N SER A 342 5.45 3.36 6.72
CA SER A 342 5.35 3.92 5.36
C SER A 342 6.06 5.27 5.24
N ALA A 343 5.89 6.17 6.21
CA ALA A 343 6.54 7.48 6.20
C ALA A 343 8.08 7.39 6.20
N ARG A 344 8.67 6.36 6.81
CA ARG A 344 10.12 6.15 6.82
C ARG A 344 10.61 5.46 5.54
N LEU A 345 9.84 4.53 5.02
CA LEU A 345 10.20 3.84 3.77
C LEU A 345 10.08 4.75 2.55
N ALA A 346 9.16 5.71 2.53
CA ALA A 346 9.02 6.69 1.44
C ALA A 346 10.28 7.55 1.25
N GLY A 347 11.06 7.80 2.32
CA GLY A 347 12.33 8.52 2.24
C GLY A 347 13.51 7.71 1.65
N THR A 348 13.34 6.41 1.43
CA THR A 348 14.39 5.50 0.91
C THR A 348 14.09 4.92 -0.48
N ALA A 349 12.96 5.29 -1.08
CA ALA A 349 12.58 4.85 -2.42
C ALA A 349 13.35 5.63 -3.51
N THR A 350 14.68 5.56 -3.47
CA THR A 350 15.52 5.77 -4.65
C THR A 350 15.97 4.40 -5.15
N ASN A 351 15.36 3.96 -6.26
CA ASN A 351 15.80 2.90 -7.16
C ASN A 351 15.95 1.47 -6.60
N SER A 352 14.92 0.66 -6.66
CA SER A 352 14.91 -0.74 -7.11
C SER A 352 13.55 -1.42 -6.98
N ALA A 353 12.44 -0.71 -7.15
CA ALA A 353 11.18 -1.39 -7.47
C ALA A 353 11.22 -1.69 -8.98
N ARG A 354 11.26 -2.94 -9.37
CA ARG A 354 10.85 -3.33 -10.73
C ARG A 354 9.45 -2.73 -10.91
N ALA A 355 9.33 -1.76 -11.80
CA ALA A 355 8.06 -1.11 -12.09
C ALA A 355 6.98 -2.18 -12.29
N ALA A 356 5.78 -1.95 -11.76
CA ALA A 356 4.65 -2.82 -12.03
C ALA A 356 4.49 -2.98 -13.55
N ALA A 357 3.96 -4.12 -13.98
CA ALA A 357 3.73 -4.34 -15.41
C ALA A 357 2.85 -3.21 -15.97
N PRO A 358 3.03 -2.86 -17.25
CA PRO A 358 2.26 -1.79 -17.88
C PRO A 358 0.76 -1.94 -17.64
N GLY A 359 0.14 -0.86 -17.18
CA GLY A 359 -1.28 -0.81 -16.88
C GLY A 359 -1.70 -1.35 -15.51
N GLN A 360 -0.82 -1.94 -14.70
CA GLN A 360 -1.20 -2.48 -13.39
C GLN A 360 -1.18 -1.41 -12.28
N PRO A 361 -1.88 -1.60 -11.14
CA PRO A 361 -1.68 -0.79 -9.95
C PRO A 361 -0.18 -0.76 -9.58
N GLY A 362 0.35 0.44 -9.31
CA GLY A 362 1.79 0.64 -9.11
C GLY A 362 2.61 0.91 -10.39
N ASP A 363 2.00 0.87 -11.57
CA ASP A 363 2.62 1.35 -12.80
C ASP A 363 2.97 2.85 -12.66
N PRO A 364 4.25 3.25 -12.74
CA PRO A 364 4.67 4.64 -12.55
C PRO A 364 4.15 5.58 -13.65
N ASN A 365 3.72 5.03 -14.76
CA ASN A 365 3.16 5.78 -15.88
C ASN A 365 1.66 6.10 -15.69
N ILE A 366 1.00 5.58 -14.65
CA ILE A 366 -0.37 5.94 -14.30
C ILE A 366 -0.34 7.01 -13.21
N LYS A 367 -0.77 8.20 -13.53
CA LYS A 367 -0.85 9.31 -12.59
C LYS A 367 -2.24 9.36 -11.95
N PHE A 368 -2.31 9.05 -10.67
CA PHE A 368 -3.52 9.18 -9.86
C PHE A 368 -3.59 10.59 -9.25
N VAL A 369 -4.70 11.30 -9.50
CA VAL A 369 -4.95 12.66 -9.02
C VAL A 369 -6.09 12.65 -8.03
N GLY A 370 -5.93 13.38 -6.92
CA GLY A 370 -6.82 13.32 -5.76
C GLY A 370 -6.37 12.31 -4.72
N ARG A 371 -7.22 12.02 -3.75
CA ARG A 371 -6.87 11.12 -2.64
C ARG A 371 -7.26 9.69 -2.95
N TRP A 372 -6.28 8.93 -3.34
CA TRP A 372 -6.39 7.51 -3.64
C TRP A 372 -5.75 6.67 -2.53
N ASP A 373 -6.45 5.67 -2.07
CA ASP A 373 -5.86 4.60 -1.30
C ASP A 373 -5.08 3.67 -2.25
N THR A 374 -3.77 3.83 -2.24
CA THR A 374 -2.83 3.02 -3.01
C THR A 374 -1.98 2.14 -2.10
N GLN A 375 -2.33 2.09 -0.80
CA GLN A 375 -1.52 1.43 0.22
C GLN A 375 -2.22 0.24 0.86
N SER A 376 -3.54 0.23 0.94
CA SER A 376 -4.30 -0.89 1.47
C SER A 376 -4.25 -2.13 0.57
N SER A 377 -3.86 -1.99 -0.69
CA SER A 377 -3.69 -3.11 -1.62
C SER A 377 -2.65 -2.78 -2.69
N ALA A 378 -1.76 -3.73 -2.97
CA ALA A 378 -0.82 -3.62 -4.09
C ALA A 378 -1.48 -3.85 -5.46
N THR A 379 -2.67 -4.45 -5.49
CA THR A 379 -3.37 -4.88 -6.72
C THR A 379 -4.66 -4.12 -6.99
N ALA A 380 -5.02 -3.16 -6.11
CA ALA A 380 -6.28 -2.44 -6.22
C ALA A 380 -6.18 -1.06 -5.56
N TYR A 381 -6.57 -0.01 -6.26
CA TYR A 381 -6.53 1.37 -5.78
C TYR A 381 -7.92 1.98 -5.72
N THR A 382 -8.24 2.65 -4.61
CA THR A 382 -9.58 3.17 -4.31
C THR A 382 -9.58 4.69 -4.21
N PRO A 383 -10.39 5.41 -5.02
CA PRO A 383 -10.64 6.84 -4.82
C PRO A 383 -11.75 7.05 -3.79
N TYR A 384 -11.65 8.09 -2.96
CA TYR A 384 -12.63 8.31 -1.89
C TYR A 384 -13.34 9.67 -1.93
N TRP A 385 -12.70 10.68 -2.50
CA TRP A 385 -13.28 12.02 -2.59
C TRP A 385 -13.79 12.30 -3.99
N ALA A 386 -14.75 13.21 -4.12
CA ALA A 386 -15.25 13.62 -5.40
C ALA A 386 -14.15 14.13 -6.33
N GLY A 387 -14.33 13.98 -7.64
CA GLY A 387 -13.37 14.49 -8.64
C GLY A 387 -12.02 13.80 -8.67
N ALA A 388 -11.85 12.65 -8.03
CA ALA A 388 -10.64 11.84 -8.18
C ALA A 388 -10.59 11.18 -9.58
N TYR A 389 -9.41 11.19 -10.21
CA TYR A 389 -9.20 10.60 -11.52
C TYR A 389 -7.80 10.06 -11.70
N TYR A 390 -7.57 9.30 -12.77
CA TYR A 390 -6.22 8.96 -13.19
C TYR A 390 -6.02 9.23 -14.68
N ARG A 391 -4.74 9.40 -15.05
CA ARG A 391 -4.30 9.57 -16.43
C ARG A 391 -3.09 8.69 -16.72
N THR A 392 -3.01 8.19 -17.96
CA THR A 392 -1.85 7.47 -18.47
C THR A 392 -1.76 7.65 -19.98
N GLY A 393 -0.57 7.45 -20.53
CA GLY A 393 -0.39 7.15 -21.94
C GLY A 393 -0.29 5.64 -22.13
N PHE A 394 -0.69 5.14 -23.29
CA PHE A 394 -0.53 3.74 -23.68
C PHE A 394 -0.24 3.60 -25.17
N THR A 395 0.43 2.52 -25.53
CA THR A 395 0.67 2.14 -26.95
C THR A 395 -0.32 1.06 -27.37
N GLY A 396 -0.54 0.91 -28.66
CA GLY A 396 -1.41 -0.13 -29.20
C GLY A 396 -2.69 0.41 -29.81
N ARG A 397 -3.73 -0.38 -29.83
CA ARG A 397 -5.01 -0.09 -30.48
C ARG A 397 -6.21 -0.26 -29.56
N THR A 398 -6.02 -1.02 -28.45
CA THR A 398 -7.11 -1.31 -27.51
C THR A 398 -6.71 -1.12 -26.07
N VAL A 399 -7.66 -0.69 -25.25
CA VAL A 399 -7.52 -0.61 -23.81
C VAL A 399 -8.82 -1.00 -23.13
N LYS A 400 -8.72 -1.82 -22.08
CA LYS A 400 -9.84 -2.18 -21.21
C LYS A 400 -9.49 -1.77 -19.77
N LEU A 401 -10.47 -1.31 -19.02
CA LEU A 401 -10.35 -1.03 -17.59
C LEU A 401 -10.76 -2.27 -16.79
N LYS A 402 -9.90 -2.75 -15.92
CA LYS A 402 -10.23 -3.79 -14.95
C LYS A 402 -10.54 -3.14 -13.61
N GLN A 403 -11.73 -3.37 -13.07
CA GLN A 403 -12.19 -2.82 -11.80
C GLN A 403 -13.00 -3.83 -10.98
N ARG A 404 -13.05 -3.61 -9.67
CA ARG A 404 -13.94 -4.31 -8.75
C ARG A 404 -15.09 -3.37 -8.35
N GLY A 405 -16.25 -3.95 -8.09
CA GLY A 405 -17.45 -3.21 -7.76
C GLY A 405 -18.21 -2.74 -9.02
N THR A 406 -19.48 -2.41 -8.82
CA THR A 406 -20.33 -1.76 -9.84
C THR A 406 -20.24 -0.27 -9.65
N ILE A 407 -19.91 0.47 -10.70
CA ILE A 407 -19.72 1.91 -10.62
C ILE A 407 -19.89 2.58 -11.96
N ASP A 408 -20.31 3.84 -11.90
CA ASP A 408 -20.33 4.76 -13.01
C ASP A 408 -18.99 5.48 -13.14
N PHE A 409 -18.55 5.65 -14.37
CA PHE A 409 -17.36 6.46 -14.64
C PHE A 409 -17.39 7.09 -16.02
N TRP A 410 -16.57 8.11 -16.18
CA TRP A 410 -16.30 8.73 -17.48
C TRP A 410 -14.89 8.41 -17.93
N ALA A 411 -14.74 8.12 -19.24
CA ALA A 411 -13.42 7.95 -19.84
C ALA A 411 -13.26 8.86 -21.06
N ARG A 412 -12.06 9.38 -21.26
CA ARG A 412 -11.66 10.14 -22.46
C ARG A 412 -10.36 9.55 -22.97
N ILE A 413 -10.34 9.21 -24.27
CA ILE A 413 -9.15 8.76 -24.97
C ILE A 413 -8.71 9.89 -25.89
N ASP A 414 -7.43 10.19 -25.86
CA ASP A 414 -6.83 11.34 -26.54
C ASP A 414 -7.57 12.66 -26.19
N ASN A 415 -7.82 13.51 -27.12
CA ASN A 415 -8.66 14.69 -26.94
C ASN A 415 -10.09 14.47 -27.46
N GLY A 416 -10.50 13.21 -27.58
CA GLY A 416 -11.83 12.84 -28.05
C GLY A 416 -12.95 13.17 -27.04
N PRO A 417 -14.20 12.87 -27.39
CA PRO A 417 -15.35 13.10 -26.53
C PRO A 417 -15.26 12.22 -25.27
N VAL A 418 -15.75 12.79 -24.17
CA VAL A 418 -15.90 12.03 -22.91
C VAL A 418 -17.06 11.06 -23.07
N LYS A 419 -16.83 9.79 -22.75
CA LYS A 419 -17.82 8.72 -22.79
C LYS A 419 -18.21 8.32 -21.37
N PHE A 420 -19.50 8.18 -21.12
CA PHE A 420 -20.08 7.68 -19.89
C PHE A 420 -20.22 6.16 -19.93
N TYR A 421 -19.94 5.51 -18.82
CA TYR A 421 -20.11 4.09 -18.59
C TYR A 421 -20.94 3.89 -17.33
N ASP A 422 -22.17 3.39 -17.51
CA ASP A 422 -23.21 3.27 -16.50
C ASP A 422 -23.21 1.87 -15.89
N ASP A 423 -23.30 1.76 -14.57
CA ASP A 423 -23.42 0.52 -13.79
C ASP A 423 -22.47 -0.63 -14.20
N VAL A 424 -21.23 -0.29 -14.57
CA VAL A 424 -20.29 -1.27 -15.09
C VAL A 424 -19.41 -1.89 -14.01
N LYS A 425 -19.05 -3.17 -14.18
CA LYS A 425 -18.16 -3.91 -13.29
C LYS A 425 -17.22 -4.83 -14.05
N GLY A 426 -16.14 -5.26 -13.38
CA GLY A 426 -15.18 -6.20 -13.95
C GLY A 426 -14.31 -5.57 -15.02
N THR A 427 -14.12 -6.24 -16.16
CA THR A 427 -13.29 -5.74 -17.26
C THR A 427 -14.14 -5.05 -18.31
N VAL A 428 -14.00 -3.74 -18.41
CA VAL A 428 -14.80 -2.86 -19.28
C VAL A 428 -13.99 -2.47 -20.50
N ASN A 429 -14.53 -2.71 -21.71
CA ASN A 429 -13.86 -2.33 -22.96
C ASN A 429 -14.05 -0.82 -23.23
N LEU A 430 -12.96 -0.05 -23.20
CA LEU A 430 -12.98 1.38 -23.48
C LEU A 430 -12.82 1.70 -24.98
N THR A 431 -12.38 0.73 -25.76
CA THR A 431 -12.15 0.85 -27.22
C THR A 431 -12.91 -0.24 -27.98
N PRO A 432 -14.26 -0.20 -28.01
CA PRO A 432 -15.05 -1.17 -28.77
C PRO A 432 -14.71 -1.19 -30.25
N SER A 433 -14.32 -0.04 -30.81
CA SER A 433 -13.66 0.05 -32.11
C SER A 433 -12.18 0.30 -31.85
N PRO A 434 -11.27 -0.55 -32.37
CA PRO A 434 -9.83 -0.35 -32.20
C PRO A 434 -9.38 1.00 -32.73
N LEU A 435 -8.49 1.66 -31.98
CA LEU A 435 -7.85 2.91 -32.39
C LEU A 435 -6.85 2.70 -33.55
N ALA A 436 -6.32 3.76 -34.11
CA ALA A 436 -5.13 3.68 -34.95
C ALA A 436 -3.97 3.07 -34.14
N ALA A 437 -3.01 2.42 -34.80
CA ALA A 437 -1.82 1.98 -34.09
C ALA A 437 -0.96 3.18 -33.70
N GLY A 438 -0.53 3.26 -32.44
CA GLY A 438 0.30 4.38 -31.98
C GLY A 438 0.22 4.65 -30.49
N ASN A 439 0.56 5.88 -30.14
CA ASN A 439 0.50 6.40 -28.78
C ASN A 439 -0.85 7.08 -28.52
N HIS A 440 -1.48 6.69 -27.43
CA HIS A 440 -2.75 7.22 -27.00
C HIS A 440 -2.70 7.69 -25.55
N THR A 441 -3.57 8.60 -25.18
CA THR A 441 -3.76 9.05 -23.79
C THR A 441 -5.12 8.58 -23.27
N LEU A 442 -5.19 8.23 -22.00
CA LEU A 442 -6.43 7.85 -21.31
C LEU A 442 -6.57 8.66 -20.04
N GLN A 443 -7.76 9.22 -19.83
CA GLN A 443 -8.21 9.80 -18.57
C GLN A 443 -9.49 9.10 -18.12
N VAL A 444 -9.54 8.64 -16.88
CA VAL A 444 -10.76 8.05 -16.28
C VAL A 444 -11.03 8.71 -14.94
N ASN A 445 -12.27 9.14 -14.73
CA ASN A 445 -12.74 9.57 -13.43
C ASN A 445 -14.00 8.80 -13.02
N TYR A 446 -13.97 8.28 -11.81
CA TYR A 446 -15.10 7.58 -11.22
C TYR A 446 -16.13 8.58 -10.70
N GLN A 447 -17.41 8.23 -10.85
CA GLN A 447 -18.48 9.00 -10.24
C GLN A 447 -18.54 8.72 -8.75
N VAL A 448 -17.73 9.44 -8.01
CA VAL A 448 -17.77 9.43 -6.55
C VAL A 448 -18.75 10.50 -6.11
N VAL A 449 -19.98 10.11 -5.80
CA VAL A 449 -20.97 11.00 -5.19
C VAL A 449 -20.79 10.90 -3.69
N ALA A 450 -20.30 11.96 -3.10
CA ALA A 450 -20.03 12.01 -1.67
C ALA A 450 -21.29 11.77 -0.84
N GLY A 451 -21.19 10.93 0.16
CA GLY A 451 -22.29 10.45 1.00
C GLY A 451 -22.89 9.11 0.59
N SER A 452 -22.82 8.72 -0.67
CA SER A 452 -23.29 7.40 -1.16
C SER A 452 -22.17 6.46 -1.56
N TYR A 453 -20.94 6.96 -1.74
CA TYR A 453 -19.81 6.16 -2.13
C TYR A 453 -19.29 5.31 -0.98
N ARG A 454 -19.27 3.99 -1.16
CA ARG A 454 -18.87 3.01 -0.14
C ARG A 454 -17.48 2.38 -0.37
N GLY A 455 -16.66 2.97 -1.23
CA GLY A 455 -15.36 2.41 -1.58
C GLY A 455 -15.44 1.24 -2.57
N ASP A 456 -16.50 1.16 -3.36
CA ASP A 456 -16.75 0.05 -4.29
C ASP A 456 -16.03 0.24 -5.63
N ALA A 457 -15.67 1.47 -6.01
CA ALA A 457 -14.87 1.74 -7.19
C ALA A 457 -13.41 1.41 -6.91
N ILE A 458 -12.93 0.33 -7.49
CA ILE A 458 -11.57 -0.11 -7.24
C ILE A 458 -10.89 -0.36 -8.58
N PHE A 459 -9.89 0.48 -8.87
CA PHE A 459 -9.01 0.31 -10.01
C PHE A 459 -8.12 -0.92 -9.79
N GLN A 460 -8.20 -1.90 -10.68
CA GLN A 460 -7.40 -3.11 -10.66
C GLN A 460 -6.44 -3.21 -11.84
N GLY A 461 -6.36 -2.17 -12.66
CA GLY A 461 -5.43 -2.08 -13.77
C GLY A 461 -6.09 -1.88 -15.13
N LEU A 462 -5.25 -1.78 -16.13
CA LEU A 462 -5.62 -1.73 -17.54
C LEU A 462 -5.20 -3.03 -18.21
N VAL A 463 -5.97 -3.46 -19.20
CA VAL A 463 -5.62 -4.56 -20.11
C VAL A 463 -5.33 -3.92 -21.46
N LEU A 464 -4.10 -4.04 -21.90
CA LEU A 464 -3.59 -3.51 -23.16
C LEU A 464 -3.39 -4.63 -24.19
N ASP A 465 -3.13 -4.26 -25.43
CA ASP A 465 -2.72 -5.22 -26.48
C ASP A 465 -1.42 -5.95 -26.09
N SER A 466 -1.22 -7.14 -26.66
CA SER A 466 0.02 -7.89 -26.45
C SER A 466 1.24 -7.07 -26.88
N GLY A 467 2.23 -6.93 -25.99
CA GLY A 467 3.44 -6.13 -26.22
C GLY A 467 3.25 -4.63 -26.09
N ALA A 468 2.03 -4.15 -25.85
CA ALA A 468 1.79 -2.72 -25.58
C ALA A 468 2.33 -2.30 -24.21
N THR A 469 2.71 -1.04 -24.10
CA THR A 469 3.27 -0.45 -22.88
C THR A 469 2.49 0.79 -22.47
N THR A 470 2.69 1.25 -21.26
CA THR A 470 2.28 2.58 -20.80
C THR A 470 3.44 3.56 -20.88
N PHE A 471 3.12 4.84 -20.90
CA PHE A 471 4.08 5.93 -20.76
C PHE A 471 3.46 7.05 -19.92
N ALA A 472 4.30 7.84 -19.24
CA ALA A 472 3.84 8.96 -18.43
C ALA A 472 3.17 10.01 -19.33
N PRO A 473 1.91 10.41 -19.04
CA PRO A 473 1.25 11.46 -19.80
C PRO A 473 1.90 12.81 -19.49
N SER A 474 1.85 13.75 -20.44
CA SER A 474 2.13 15.15 -20.12
C SER A 474 1.21 15.60 -19.00
N ALA A 475 1.79 16.07 -17.89
CA ALA A 475 1.04 16.49 -16.73
C ALA A 475 1.18 18.00 -16.52
N PRO A 476 0.07 18.71 -16.18
CA PRO A 476 0.16 20.07 -15.68
C PRO A 476 1.12 20.17 -14.50
N GLY A 477 1.90 21.25 -14.46
CA GLY A 477 2.84 21.51 -13.37
C GLY A 477 2.19 22.03 -12.08
N LYS A 478 0.89 22.37 -12.13
CA LYS A 478 0.14 22.98 -11.00
C LYS A 478 -1.06 22.15 -10.63
N LEU A 479 -1.45 22.21 -9.34
CA LEU A 479 -2.61 21.51 -8.79
C LEU A 479 -3.44 22.49 -7.96
N ILE A 480 -4.78 22.45 -8.15
CA ILE A 480 -5.75 23.19 -7.35
C ILE A 480 -6.59 22.18 -6.56
N GLU A 481 -6.67 22.35 -5.25
CA GLU A 481 -7.51 21.54 -4.37
C GLU A 481 -8.76 22.34 -3.97
N PHE A 482 -9.96 21.80 -4.22
CA PHE A 482 -11.23 22.41 -3.85
C PHE A 482 -11.79 21.69 -2.63
N VAL A 483 -12.06 22.43 -1.56
CA VAL A 483 -12.58 21.90 -0.30
C VAL A 483 -13.99 22.41 -0.09
N GLY A 484 -14.96 21.51 0.10
CA GLY A 484 -16.35 21.97 0.20
C GLY A 484 -17.39 20.88 0.44
N ASP A 485 -18.62 21.28 0.26
CA ASP A 485 -19.84 20.49 0.45
C ASP A 485 -20.42 19.98 -0.89
N SER A 486 -21.73 19.77 -0.94
CA SER A 486 -22.47 19.31 -2.12
C SER A 486 -22.28 20.22 -3.36
N ILE A 487 -22.09 21.51 -3.16
CA ILE A 487 -21.85 22.45 -4.27
C ILE A 487 -20.50 22.18 -4.91
N THR A 488 -19.48 21.89 -4.12
CA THR A 488 -18.15 21.54 -4.61
C THR A 488 -18.12 20.14 -5.24
N VAL A 489 -18.94 19.20 -4.74
CA VAL A 489 -19.15 17.88 -5.39
C VAL A 489 -19.80 18.04 -6.77
N GLY A 490 -20.63 19.07 -6.97
CA GLY A 490 -21.47 19.22 -8.16
C GLY A 490 -22.74 18.38 -8.08
N THR A 491 -23.29 18.21 -6.87
CA THR A 491 -24.61 17.59 -6.69
C THR A 491 -25.65 18.33 -7.52
N THR A 492 -26.52 17.63 -8.21
CA THR A 492 -27.51 18.14 -9.16
C THR A 492 -26.98 18.68 -10.49
N SER A 493 -25.68 18.70 -10.72
CA SER A 493 -25.16 18.98 -12.06
C SER A 493 -25.13 17.69 -12.91
N SER A 494 -25.12 17.84 -14.24
CA SER A 494 -25.35 16.72 -15.18
C SER A 494 -24.28 15.60 -15.12
N GLN A 495 -23.05 15.90 -14.72
CA GLN A 495 -21.95 14.96 -14.60
C GLN A 495 -21.24 15.08 -13.23
N ASN A 496 -21.99 15.48 -12.19
CA ASN A 496 -21.43 15.65 -10.84
C ASN A 496 -20.09 16.40 -10.84
N ALA A 497 -19.03 15.83 -10.26
CA ALA A 497 -17.74 16.46 -10.13
C ALA A 497 -17.21 17.07 -11.46
N ARG A 498 -17.50 16.47 -12.61
CA ARG A 498 -16.99 16.92 -13.91
C ARG A 498 -17.62 18.22 -14.41
N THR A 499 -18.85 18.48 -14.06
CA THR A 499 -19.55 19.73 -14.39
C THR A 499 -19.55 20.72 -13.23
N ALA A 500 -18.95 20.34 -12.09
CA ALA A 500 -18.75 21.25 -10.97
C ALA A 500 -17.66 22.29 -11.26
N TYR A 501 -17.79 23.46 -10.66
CA TYR A 501 -16.90 24.60 -10.87
C TYR A 501 -15.41 24.25 -10.66
N GLY A 502 -15.09 23.35 -9.71
CA GLY A 502 -13.72 22.95 -9.43
C GLY A 502 -13.05 22.23 -10.60
N TRP A 503 -13.76 21.29 -11.23
CA TRP A 503 -13.28 20.61 -12.43
C TRP A 503 -13.16 21.58 -13.61
N LEU A 504 -14.20 22.39 -13.84
CA LEU A 504 -14.22 23.36 -14.93
C LEU A 504 -13.08 24.37 -14.84
N ILE A 505 -12.71 24.82 -13.64
CA ILE A 505 -11.55 25.70 -13.40
C ILE A 505 -10.24 24.96 -13.72
N GLY A 506 -10.08 23.73 -13.26
CA GLY A 506 -8.90 22.95 -13.54
C GLY A 506 -8.67 22.74 -15.03
N GLU A 507 -9.68 22.32 -15.78
CA GLU A 507 -9.61 22.16 -17.24
C GLU A 507 -9.31 23.50 -17.94
N ARG A 508 -9.94 24.60 -17.50
CA ARG A 508 -9.75 25.95 -18.09
C ARG A 508 -8.33 26.49 -17.87
N LEU A 509 -7.79 26.29 -16.69
CA LEU A 509 -6.45 26.78 -16.34
C LEU A 509 -5.34 25.77 -16.73
N GLY A 510 -5.69 24.63 -17.30
CA GLY A 510 -4.73 23.59 -17.63
C GLY A 510 -3.98 23.09 -16.40
N THR A 511 -4.64 22.95 -15.25
CA THR A 511 -4.05 22.46 -14.00
C THR A 511 -4.60 21.08 -13.65
N GLU A 512 -3.85 20.33 -12.83
CA GLU A 512 -4.44 19.24 -12.06
C GLU A 512 -5.44 19.83 -11.05
N HIS A 513 -6.47 19.09 -10.74
CA HIS A 513 -7.48 19.52 -9.78
C HIS A 513 -8.03 18.35 -8.99
N THR A 514 -8.50 18.60 -7.78
CA THR A 514 -9.16 17.58 -6.94
C THR A 514 -10.17 18.25 -6.04
N GLN A 515 -11.23 17.51 -5.68
CA GLN A 515 -12.33 18.01 -4.85
C GLN A 515 -12.38 17.20 -3.56
N ILE A 516 -11.95 17.80 -2.46
CA ILE A 516 -12.08 17.25 -1.10
C ILE A 516 -13.44 17.72 -0.58
N ALA A 517 -14.47 17.06 -1.07
CA ALA A 517 -15.83 17.51 -0.89
C ALA A 517 -16.80 16.35 -0.67
N GLN A 518 -17.85 16.61 0.12
CA GLN A 518 -18.90 15.63 0.42
C GLN A 518 -20.26 16.33 0.50
N GLY A 519 -21.29 15.68 -0.09
CA GLY A 519 -22.67 16.15 0.03
C GLY A 519 -23.12 16.23 1.48
N GLY A 520 -23.76 17.34 1.87
CA GLY A 520 -24.21 17.56 3.24
C GLY A 520 -23.11 17.84 4.25
N ALA A 521 -21.86 17.99 3.85
CA ALA A 521 -20.77 18.27 4.79
C ALA A 521 -20.87 19.68 5.37
N CYS A 522 -20.56 19.80 6.67
CA CYS A 522 -20.38 21.06 7.39
C CYS A 522 -18.89 21.43 7.48
N LEU A 523 -18.60 22.64 7.87
CA LEU A 523 -17.28 23.00 8.39
C LEU A 523 -17.06 22.36 9.76
N VAL A 524 -18.04 22.44 10.66
CA VAL A 524 -18.02 21.93 12.04
C VAL A 524 -18.77 20.61 12.11
N ALA A 525 -18.15 19.56 12.68
CA ALA A 525 -18.86 18.32 12.95
C ALA A 525 -20.01 18.54 13.93
N ALA A 526 -21.20 18.09 13.59
CA ALA A 526 -22.38 18.22 14.45
C ALA A 526 -22.86 16.86 14.97
N ALA A 527 -23.50 16.86 16.14
CA ALA A 527 -23.93 15.64 16.83
C ALA A 527 -25.01 14.85 16.08
N ASP A 528 -25.75 15.49 15.18
CA ASP A 528 -26.76 14.88 14.31
C ASP A 528 -26.18 14.18 13.07
N GLY A 529 -24.84 14.06 13.00
CA GLY A 529 -24.16 13.33 11.95
C GLY A 529 -23.59 14.17 10.81
N CYS A 530 -23.64 15.52 10.89
CA CYS A 530 -22.98 16.36 9.89
C CYS A 530 -21.46 16.17 9.95
N VAL A 531 -20.87 15.74 8.84
CA VAL A 531 -19.43 15.52 8.73
C VAL A 531 -18.71 16.86 8.69
N GLY A 532 -17.82 17.10 9.67
CA GLY A 532 -17.05 18.33 9.77
C GLY A 532 -15.77 18.31 8.96
N LEU A 533 -15.68 19.09 7.90
CA LEU A 533 -14.50 19.12 7.02
C LEU A 533 -13.26 19.71 7.72
N GLU A 534 -13.43 20.50 8.78
CA GLU A 534 -12.30 20.93 9.61
C GLU A 534 -11.53 19.75 10.19
N GLN A 535 -12.23 18.66 10.57
CA GLN A 535 -11.63 17.44 11.08
C GLN A 535 -11.21 16.46 9.97
N GLN A 536 -11.99 16.41 8.87
CA GLN A 536 -11.81 15.45 7.79
C GLN A 536 -10.81 15.89 6.72
N PHE A 537 -10.47 17.18 6.64
CA PHE A 537 -9.51 17.70 5.66
C PHE A 537 -8.19 16.93 5.64
N GLY A 538 -7.70 16.52 6.81
CA GLY A 538 -6.47 15.74 6.93
C GLY A 538 -6.60 14.24 6.71
N LYS A 539 -7.74 13.73 6.21
CA LYS A 539 -8.03 12.29 6.09
C LYS A 539 -7.99 11.80 4.65
N LEU A 540 -7.73 10.49 4.50
CA LEU A 540 -7.76 9.81 3.21
C LEU A 540 -9.15 9.81 2.60
N ASN A 541 -10.19 9.64 3.40
CA ASN A 541 -11.60 9.67 3.00
C ASN A 541 -12.47 10.39 4.04
N PRO A 542 -13.76 10.66 3.75
CA PRO A 542 -14.64 11.39 4.66
C PRO A 542 -15.06 10.64 5.93
N ASN A 543 -14.65 9.41 6.14
CA ASN A 543 -14.97 8.66 7.35
C ASN A 543 -13.98 9.00 8.49
N ALA A 544 -14.52 9.30 9.67
CA ALA A 544 -13.72 9.70 10.84
C ALA A 544 -12.63 8.69 11.26
N ALA A 545 -12.87 7.40 11.05
CA ALA A 545 -11.95 6.32 11.42
C ALA A 545 -10.78 6.12 10.43
N THR A 546 -10.72 6.87 9.32
CA THR A 546 -9.72 6.63 8.28
C THR A 546 -8.34 7.17 8.61
N PRO A 547 -7.28 6.61 7.97
CA PRO A 547 -5.92 7.10 8.12
C PRO A 547 -5.77 8.58 7.72
N ALA A 548 -4.77 9.23 8.30
CA ALA A 548 -4.36 10.56 7.86
C ALA A 548 -3.90 10.51 6.39
N TRP A 549 -4.22 11.56 5.65
CA TRP A 549 -3.69 11.76 4.31
C TRP A 549 -2.21 12.15 4.38
N ASN A 550 -1.40 11.55 3.53
CA ASN A 550 0.00 11.94 3.39
C ASN A 550 0.12 13.08 2.37
N PHE A 551 0.22 14.31 2.86
CA PHE A 551 0.34 15.51 2.03
C PHE A 551 1.64 15.61 1.22
N SER A 552 2.65 14.74 1.44
CA SER A 552 3.83 14.67 0.58
C SER A 552 3.56 14.05 -0.79
N ARG A 553 2.42 13.39 -0.98
CA ARG A 553 2.05 12.76 -2.26
C ARG A 553 1.75 13.78 -3.37
N TYR A 554 1.28 14.96 -3.01
CA TYR A 554 1.19 16.13 -3.89
C TYR A 554 1.18 17.43 -3.06
N GLN A 555 1.56 18.52 -3.69
CA GLN A 555 1.45 19.86 -3.12
C GLN A 555 0.48 20.69 -3.98
N ALA A 556 -0.50 21.30 -3.34
CA ALA A 556 -1.41 22.21 -4.03
C ALA A 556 -0.75 23.59 -4.23
N ASN A 557 -0.94 24.18 -5.39
CA ASN A 557 -0.57 25.56 -5.68
C ASN A 557 -1.65 26.54 -5.21
N ALA A 558 -2.90 26.09 -5.20
CA ALA A 558 -4.03 26.80 -4.64
C ALA A 558 -4.99 25.86 -3.92
N VAL A 559 -5.63 26.37 -2.87
CA VAL A 559 -6.74 25.70 -2.17
C VAL A 559 -7.92 26.65 -2.17
N VAL A 560 -9.06 26.19 -2.65
CA VAL A 560 -10.32 26.94 -2.67
C VAL A 560 -11.27 26.33 -1.65
N ILE A 561 -11.76 27.10 -0.69
CA ILE A 561 -12.65 26.63 0.38
C ILE A 561 -14.03 27.25 0.21
N ASN A 562 -15.06 26.39 0.05
CA ASN A 562 -16.46 26.77 0.01
C ASN A 562 -17.24 25.92 1.03
N LEU A 563 -17.39 26.42 2.25
CA LEU A 563 -18.02 25.74 3.38
C LEU A 563 -18.86 26.71 4.22
N GLY A 564 -19.91 26.20 4.83
CA GLY A 564 -20.83 26.96 5.68
C GLY A 564 -22.29 26.86 5.26
N THR A 565 -22.57 26.27 4.10
CA THR A 565 -23.94 26.15 3.59
C THR A 565 -24.79 25.28 4.50
N ASN A 566 -24.28 24.16 5.01
CA ASN A 566 -25.02 23.20 5.82
C ASN A 566 -24.99 23.54 7.31
N ASP A 567 -23.94 24.18 7.80
CA ASP A 567 -23.72 24.47 9.23
C ASP A 567 -24.90 25.19 9.89
N VAL A 568 -25.59 26.04 9.14
CA VAL A 568 -26.79 26.77 9.63
C VAL A 568 -27.91 25.80 10.04
N GLY A 569 -28.19 24.79 9.22
CA GLY A 569 -29.21 23.77 9.49
C GLY A 569 -28.88 22.87 10.68
N HIS A 570 -27.60 22.78 11.07
CA HIS A 570 -27.10 21.96 12.16
C HIS A 570 -26.78 22.75 13.44
N GLY A 571 -27.26 23.98 13.55
CA GLY A 571 -27.20 24.79 14.76
C GLY A 571 -25.79 25.28 15.14
N VAL A 572 -24.85 25.33 14.19
CA VAL A 572 -23.50 25.83 14.43
C VAL A 572 -23.52 27.31 14.70
N SER A 573 -23.05 27.75 15.86
CA SER A 573 -22.98 29.17 16.20
C SER A 573 -21.90 29.91 15.40
N SER A 574 -22.06 31.21 15.23
CA SER A 574 -21.08 32.09 14.58
C SER A 574 -19.68 31.97 15.17
N THR A 575 -19.56 31.85 16.49
CA THR A 575 -18.28 31.71 17.18
C THR A 575 -17.63 30.34 16.90
N GLN A 576 -18.41 29.26 16.93
CA GLN A 576 -17.91 27.92 16.59
C GLN A 576 -17.43 27.88 15.15
N PHE A 577 -18.24 28.45 14.21
CA PHE A 577 -17.89 28.49 12.80
C PHE A 577 -16.58 29.27 12.57
N GLN A 578 -16.47 30.49 13.10
CA GLN A 578 -15.25 31.30 12.94
C GLN A 578 -14.00 30.59 13.49
N SER A 579 -14.13 29.98 14.67
CA SER A 579 -13.02 29.23 15.28
C SER A 579 -12.59 28.04 14.43
N ALA A 580 -13.54 27.26 13.92
CA ALA A 580 -13.29 26.12 13.05
C ALA A 580 -12.70 26.56 11.70
N TYR A 581 -13.20 27.67 11.11
CA TYR A 581 -12.65 28.20 9.87
C TYR A 581 -11.19 28.64 10.03
N SER A 582 -10.88 29.34 11.13
CA SER A 582 -9.51 29.71 11.47
C SER A 582 -8.63 28.47 11.69
N SER A 583 -9.15 27.41 12.29
CA SER A 583 -8.46 26.12 12.44
C SER A 583 -8.20 25.45 11.07
N LEU A 584 -9.19 25.42 10.19
CA LEU A 584 -9.03 24.87 8.85
C LEU A 584 -7.98 25.63 8.04
N LEU A 585 -7.96 26.97 8.06
CA LEU A 585 -6.94 27.78 7.38
C LEU A 585 -5.52 27.40 7.86
N ARG A 586 -5.31 27.24 9.18
CA ARG A 586 -4.02 26.80 9.71
C ARG A 586 -3.65 25.38 9.26
N LYS A 587 -4.61 24.45 9.21
CA LYS A 587 -4.37 23.08 8.73
C LYS A 587 -4.00 23.04 7.25
N VAL A 588 -4.70 23.82 6.42
CA VAL A 588 -4.39 23.95 5.00
C VAL A 588 -3.00 24.56 4.79
N ARG A 589 -2.66 25.62 5.54
CA ARG A 589 -1.32 26.25 5.47
C ARG A 589 -0.21 25.28 5.91
N ALA A 590 -0.43 24.51 6.96
CA ALA A 590 0.52 23.50 7.41
C ALA A 590 0.72 22.38 6.38
N ALA A 591 -0.35 21.98 5.70
CA ALA A 591 -0.33 20.95 4.65
C ALA A 591 0.33 21.46 3.36
N TYR A 592 0.06 22.70 2.98
CA TYR A 592 0.52 23.34 1.75
C TYR A 592 1.17 24.70 2.04
N PRO A 593 2.43 24.73 2.48
CA PRO A 593 3.09 25.96 2.95
C PRO A 593 3.15 27.08 1.91
N GLN A 594 3.13 26.75 0.61
CA GLN A 594 3.28 27.71 -0.47
C GLN A 594 1.97 28.01 -1.24
N ALA A 595 0.87 27.31 -0.91
CA ALA A 595 -0.40 27.47 -1.63
C ALA A 595 -1.03 28.86 -1.41
N TRP A 596 -1.72 29.36 -2.43
CA TRP A 596 -2.72 30.40 -2.25
C TRP A 596 -3.99 29.80 -1.69
N ILE A 597 -4.60 30.41 -0.68
CA ILE A 597 -5.85 29.95 -0.09
C ILE A 597 -6.94 30.99 -0.42
N PHE A 598 -7.98 30.53 -1.08
CA PHE A 598 -9.16 31.32 -1.44
C PHE A 598 -10.34 30.87 -0.59
N ALA A 599 -10.73 31.70 0.38
CA ALA A 599 -11.89 31.48 1.21
C ALA A 599 -13.11 32.15 0.55
N LEU A 600 -13.98 31.33 -0.03
CA LEU A 600 -15.17 31.87 -0.71
C LEU A 600 -16.25 32.28 0.31
N GLU A 601 -16.90 33.39 0.07
CA GLU A 601 -18.24 33.57 0.56
C GLU A 601 -19.11 32.39 0.04
N THR A 602 -19.93 31.81 0.90
CA THR A 602 -20.90 30.81 0.40
C THR A 602 -21.88 31.46 -0.55
N PHE A 603 -22.24 30.78 -1.64
CA PHE A 603 -23.16 31.34 -2.66
C PHE A 603 -24.57 31.70 -2.14
N ARG A 604 -24.84 31.41 -0.87
CA ARG A 604 -26.07 31.78 -0.16
C ARG A 604 -25.83 32.78 0.99
N GLY A 605 -24.65 33.41 1.05
CA GLY A 605 -24.33 34.44 2.02
C GLY A 605 -24.29 33.97 3.49
N ARG A 606 -23.92 32.68 3.73
CA ARG A 606 -23.90 32.14 5.08
C ARG A 606 -22.52 32.37 5.73
N TYR A 607 -22.50 32.78 6.99
CA TYR A 607 -21.32 33.02 7.80
C TYR A 607 -20.26 33.96 7.17
N VAL A 608 -20.70 34.92 6.36
CA VAL A 608 -19.82 35.87 5.65
C VAL A 608 -18.91 36.64 6.60
N PRO A 609 -19.43 37.30 7.66
CA PRO A 609 -18.57 38.04 8.60
C PRO A 609 -17.58 37.16 9.30
N GLN A 610 -17.93 35.90 9.60
CA GLN A 610 -17.07 34.92 10.30
C GLN A 610 -15.94 34.42 9.40
N THR A 611 -16.25 34.13 8.12
CA THR A 611 -15.25 33.74 7.11
C THR A 611 -14.25 34.87 6.88
N GLU A 612 -14.74 36.09 6.67
CA GLU A 612 -13.87 37.26 6.55
C GLU A 612 -13.01 37.51 7.79
N ALA A 613 -13.59 37.40 9.00
CA ALA A 613 -12.86 37.59 10.23
C ALA A 613 -11.74 36.55 10.39
N ALA A 614 -11.99 35.29 10.03
CA ALA A 614 -10.98 34.24 10.03
C ALA A 614 -9.85 34.54 9.03
N VAL A 615 -10.18 35.00 7.81
CA VAL A 615 -9.18 35.43 6.81
C VAL A 615 -8.38 36.63 7.32
N ARG A 616 -9.04 37.68 7.85
CA ARG A 616 -8.34 38.85 8.42
C ARG A 616 -7.39 38.44 9.53
N ALA A 617 -7.80 37.52 10.41
CA ALA A 617 -6.94 37.00 11.48
C ALA A 617 -5.71 36.26 10.93
N ALA A 618 -5.86 35.45 9.90
CA ALA A 618 -4.74 34.76 9.25
C ALA A 618 -3.76 35.77 8.62
N VAL A 619 -4.27 36.76 7.89
CA VAL A 619 -3.45 37.81 7.27
C VAL A 619 -2.72 38.64 8.32
N SER A 620 -3.40 39.07 9.41
CA SER A 620 -2.78 39.78 10.52
C SER A 620 -1.76 38.95 11.27
N GLY A 621 -1.90 37.62 11.25
CA GLY A 621 -0.94 36.64 11.76
C GLY A 621 0.25 36.38 10.84
N GLY A 622 0.35 37.10 9.69
CA GLY A 622 1.48 37.00 8.74
C GLY A 622 1.26 36.10 7.52
N ASP A 623 0.06 35.48 7.35
CA ASP A 623 -0.24 34.68 6.16
C ASP A 623 -0.70 35.56 5.01
N SER A 624 0.23 36.05 4.20
CA SER A 624 -0.05 36.91 3.04
C SER A 624 -0.67 36.19 1.83
N ARG A 625 -0.82 34.86 1.88
CA ARG A 625 -1.35 34.04 0.78
C ARG A 625 -2.75 33.49 1.08
N VAL A 626 -3.51 34.17 1.90
CA VAL A 626 -4.93 33.91 2.16
C VAL A 626 -5.74 35.11 1.67
N SER A 627 -6.85 34.87 0.97
CA SER A 627 -7.74 35.92 0.53
C SER A 627 -9.21 35.49 0.68
N PHE A 628 -10.05 36.40 1.08
CA PHE A 628 -11.50 36.26 0.96
C PHE A 628 -11.94 36.58 -0.46
N VAL A 629 -12.90 35.82 -0.98
CA VAL A 629 -13.49 36.04 -2.29
C VAL A 629 -14.99 36.29 -2.10
N ASP A 630 -15.39 37.51 -2.34
CA ASP A 630 -16.81 37.92 -2.37
C ASP A 630 -17.50 37.30 -3.60
N THR A 631 -18.53 36.51 -3.38
CA THR A 631 -19.35 35.87 -4.42
C THR A 631 -20.77 36.47 -4.51
N THR A 632 -21.00 37.58 -3.83
CA THR A 632 -22.32 38.28 -3.84
C THR A 632 -22.79 38.51 -5.28
N GLY A 633 -23.99 38.07 -5.57
CA GLY A 633 -24.62 38.27 -6.89
C GLY A 633 -23.97 37.48 -8.04
N TRP A 634 -23.17 36.47 -7.75
CA TRP A 634 -22.61 35.63 -8.82
C TRP A 634 -23.70 34.77 -9.47
N LEU A 635 -24.65 34.24 -8.70
CA LEU A 635 -25.68 33.32 -9.16
C LEU A 635 -27.07 33.97 -9.11
N GLY A 636 -27.78 33.88 -10.21
CA GLY A 636 -29.22 34.21 -10.30
C GLY A 636 -30.10 32.96 -10.17
N SER A 637 -31.41 33.14 -10.14
CA SER A 637 -32.38 32.04 -10.01
C SER A 637 -32.30 31.01 -11.14
N GLY A 638 -31.93 31.41 -12.35
CA GLY A 638 -31.75 30.52 -13.49
C GLY A 638 -30.44 29.71 -13.49
N ASP A 639 -29.58 29.95 -12.50
CA ASP A 639 -28.30 29.28 -12.35
C ASP A 639 -28.33 28.14 -11.30
N LEU A 640 -29.50 27.90 -10.72
CA LEU A 640 -29.74 26.94 -9.65
C LEU A 640 -30.73 25.85 -10.09
N THR A 641 -30.55 24.63 -9.57
CA THR A 641 -31.50 23.51 -9.72
C THR A 641 -32.59 23.57 -8.62
N ASP A 642 -32.18 23.95 -7.43
CA ASP A 642 -33.03 24.11 -6.25
C ASP A 642 -32.64 25.40 -5.52
N SER A 643 -33.04 25.58 -4.25
CA SER A 643 -32.71 26.77 -3.49
C SER A 643 -31.24 26.96 -3.14
N VAL A 644 -30.38 25.93 -3.38
CA VAL A 644 -28.99 25.87 -2.91
C VAL A 644 -28.00 25.50 -4.01
N HIS A 645 -28.31 24.47 -4.81
CA HIS A 645 -27.36 23.84 -5.69
C HIS A 645 -27.32 24.47 -7.08
N PRO A 646 -26.15 24.90 -7.56
CA PRO A 646 -25.96 25.34 -8.92
C PRO A 646 -26.26 24.21 -9.93
N ASN A 647 -26.95 24.55 -11.02
CA ASN A 647 -27.01 23.69 -12.19
C ASN A 647 -25.74 23.85 -13.05
N ASP A 648 -25.64 23.17 -14.18
CA ASP A 648 -24.48 23.26 -15.09
C ASP A 648 -24.13 24.68 -15.50
N LYS A 649 -25.13 25.52 -15.69
CA LYS A 649 -24.93 26.94 -16.03
C LYS A 649 -24.35 27.71 -14.86
N GLY A 650 -24.87 27.49 -13.64
CA GLY A 650 -24.36 28.11 -12.43
C GLY A 650 -22.92 27.73 -12.14
N HIS A 651 -22.56 26.45 -12.30
CA HIS A 651 -21.20 26.01 -12.17
C HIS A 651 -20.25 26.66 -13.19
N ARG A 652 -20.70 26.86 -14.43
CA ARG A 652 -19.92 27.62 -15.44
C ARG A 652 -19.74 29.08 -15.03
N VAL A 653 -20.80 29.73 -14.53
CA VAL A 653 -20.73 31.11 -14.04
C VAL A 653 -19.71 31.25 -12.92
N ILE A 654 -19.71 30.32 -11.94
CA ILE A 654 -18.72 30.31 -10.86
C ILE A 654 -17.32 30.15 -11.46
N ALA A 655 -17.11 29.18 -12.36
CA ALA A 655 -15.83 28.94 -12.99
C ALA A 655 -15.32 30.14 -13.78
N ASP A 656 -16.20 30.82 -14.51
CA ASP A 656 -15.89 32.02 -15.31
C ASP A 656 -15.36 33.16 -14.44
N ARG A 657 -15.93 33.33 -13.25
CA ARG A 657 -15.58 34.41 -12.33
C ARG A 657 -14.37 34.07 -11.44
N LEU A 658 -14.25 32.80 -11.01
CA LEU A 658 -13.21 32.40 -10.07
C LEU A 658 -11.89 32.06 -10.74
N ALA A 659 -11.89 31.49 -11.96
CA ALA A 659 -10.67 31.09 -12.64
C ALA A 659 -9.68 32.26 -12.83
N PRO A 660 -10.11 33.49 -13.26
CA PRO A 660 -9.20 34.62 -13.35
C PRO A 660 -8.57 35.05 -12.02
N ILE A 661 -9.35 34.96 -10.92
CA ILE A 661 -8.90 35.31 -9.56
C ILE A 661 -7.79 34.36 -9.13
N ILE A 662 -7.97 33.07 -9.38
CA ILE A 662 -6.95 32.03 -9.05
C ILE A 662 -5.73 32.23 -9.95
N SER A 663 -5.92 32.32 -11.27
CA SER A 663 -4.85 32.47 -12.24
C SER A 663 -3.94 33.67 -11.95
N ALA A 664 -4.52 34.80 -11.54
CA ALA A 664 -3.75 35.99 -11.17
C ALA A 664 -2.76 35.76 -10.00
N ARG A 665 -2.98 34.73 -9.18
CA ARG A 665 -2.15 34.42 -8.02
C ARG A 665 -1.17 33.26 -8.26
N ILE A 666 -1.58 32.25 -8.99
CA ILE A 666 -0.73 31.08 -9.24
C ILE A 666 0.07 31.20 -10.55
N GLY A 667 -0.20 32.19 -11.37
CA GLY A 667 0.33 32.34 -12.73
C GLY A 667 -0.40 31.40 -13.71
N SER A 668 -0.25 31.62 -14.96
CA SER A 668 -0.72 30.72 -16.02
C SER A 668 0.21 29.53 -16.20
#